data_c86129931aa1246ac6c0e7ee670185d5
#
_entry.id   c86129931aa1246ac6c0e7ee670185d5
#
_cell.length_a   1.000
_cell.length_b   1.000
_cell.length_c   1.000
_cell.angle_alpha   90.00
_cell.angle_beta   90.00
_cell.angle_gamma   90.00
#
_symmetry.space_group_name_H-M   'P 1'
#
loop_
_entity.id
_entity.type
_entity.pdbx_description
1 polymer ?
#
loop_
_entity_poly.entity_id
_entity_poly.type
_entity_poly.pdbx_seq_one_letter_code
_entity_poly.pdbx_strand_id
1 'polypeptide(L)'
;MSRTHYLFGHKTEADEISLEEASLYFAPSYLDELAVRFMQTPLDDILYVLEQTGRLMVAPDKPYYKKCMDQLPQILNYAPKMIEKGLSFLPMLLSRKTMLDRLSHLINPHALDYPVYSGKGELKRVVPIGLVCHIAAGNTFLGAIDSLLYGIITKNINIVKMSANDSFFPIVFMEALQEADTRQILFPYITMTYWKSSNENLIGIVRNIADVILLFGGEEAVKTFKKDISPKCEVLAFGPKTSFGIVCADVSKEELSLAAEGFATDIVFWEQRACTACQNIFIEKSTNTDYFLQTLFAELEKSGHAYPQEPVNTDAAVEIRKQREIALWNQFKGEGQLYEGTTSHHSIIVTDSNLISDSPLERTVIVNIVDDWHDILNGSIQSLKYYMSTVAIASKNKQEIINALIPLGVMRFCSPGLMSSSAAASYSHDGKFIVESLIKYINFEDLNDKHIGLDFMAKQEKEAIILSRINTVLHKAVQTPFYKNKYQGPTMPLQNFEAFEQIDPLTKNEMVSISAHHSDQAFTGEDRDCYIFSAGGTTGLKKYVLYGNEEFSKSKQLFGKGFRALGIDNKNIVANLFPCGAFYTAFLAINKGLEETECKILSLTGNISHKDILEYIEMCKPDTIFGLPSLMIPLAQYAEQNGYQIQLNNIIYAAEHMTNDAKNYI
;
A
#
# COMPACT_ATOMS: atom_id res chain seq x y z
N MET A 1 27.80 23.39 -6.77
CA MET A 1 28.36 22.11 -6.26
C MET A 1 27.91 21.00 -7.20
N SER A 2 28.85 20.15 -7.66
CA SER A 2 28.49 19.03 -8.52
C SER A 2 27.59 18.04 -7.76
N ARG A 3 26.53 17.57 -8.41
CA ARG A 3 25.58 16.57 -7.92
C ARG A 3 25.64 15.33 -8.81
N THR A 4 25.38 14.19 -8.21
CA THR A 4 25.18 12.95 -8.97
C THR A 4 23.78 12.93 -9.57
N HIS A 5 23.67 12.51 -10.82
CA HIS A 5 22.42 12.26 -11.53
C HIS A 5 22.42 10.84 -12.09
N TYR A 6 21.25 10.22 -12.15
CA TYR A 6 21.01 8.99 -12.86
C TYR A 6 19.98 9.26 -13.96
N LEU A 7 20.32 8.98 -15.20
CA LEU A 7 19.49 9.21 -16.39
C LEU A 7 19.22 7.85 -17.05
N PHE A 8 18.13 7.20 -16.67
CA PHE A 8 17.75 5.87 -17.18
C PHE A 8 18.89 4.86 -17.19
N GLY A 9 19.56 4.68 -16.06
CA GLY A 9 20.69 3.77 -15.89
C GLY A 9 22.07 4.39 -16.10
N HIS A 10 22.17 5.60 -16.64
CA HIS A 10 23.44 6.31 -16.87
C HIS A 10 23.74 7.28 -15.74
N LYS A 11 24.92 7.17 -15.15
CA LYS A 11 25.38 8.06 -14.08
C LYS A 11 26.15 9.23 -14.68
N THR A 12 25.85 10.47 -14.25
CA THR A 12 26.59 11.70 -14.62
C THR A 12 26.76 12.59 -13.39
N GLU A 13 27.71 13.52 -13.44
CA GLU A 13 28.04 14.45 -12.37
C GLU A 13 28.02 15.89 -12.92
N ALA A 14 27.09 16.72 -12.42
CA ALA A 14 26.89 18.10 -12.84
C ALA A 14 26.20 18.92 -11.76
N ASP A 15 26.20 20.26 -11.88
CA ASP A 15 25.36 21.11 -11.00
C ASP A 15 23.86 20.92 -11.27
N GLU A 16 23.50 20.78 -12.56
CA GLU A 16 22.19 20.40 -13.08
C GLU A 16 22.38 19.70 -14.43
N ILE A 17 21.41 18.92 -14.88
CA ILE A 17 21.49 18.28 -16.20
C ILE A 17 21.53 19.34 -17.31
N SER A 18 22.29 19.06 -18.35
CA SER A 18 22.40 19.88 -19.55
C SER A 18 21.19 19.70 -20.48
N LEU A 19 20.93 20.66 -21.33
CA LEU A 19 19.93 20.52 -22.40
C LEU A 19 20.28 19.43 -23.41
N GLU A 20 21.57 19.17 -23.61
CA GLU A 20 22.06 18.10 -24.48
C GLU A 20 21.72 16.74 -23.91
N GLU A 21 22.00 16.50 -22.61
CA GLU A 21 21.60 15.27 -21.90
C GLU A 21 20.07 15.11 -21.90
N ALA A 22 19.32 16.18 -21.62
CA ALA A 22 17.85 16.14 -21.67
C ALA A 22 17.35 15.80 -23.09
N SER A 23 17.96 16.36 -24.14
CA SER A 23 17.58 16.06 -25.53
C SER A 23 17.83 14.61 -25.90
N LEU A 24 18.88 14.00 -25.35
CA LEU A 24 19.23 12.59 -25.58
C LEU A 24 18.30 11.63 -24.80
N TYR A 25 18.24 11.79 -23.48
CA TYR A 25 17.57 10.84 -22.61
C TYR A 25 16.05 11.07 -22.48
N PHE A 26 15.55 12.26 -22.83
CA PHE A 26 14.13 12.59 -22.81
C PHE A 26 13.53 12.64 -24.23
N ALA A 27 14.22 12.09 -25.22
CA ALA A 27 13.69 11.96 -26.57
C ALA A 27 12.46 11.04 -26.58
N PRO A 28 11.33 11.44 -27.19
CA PRO A 28 10.09 10.65 -27.15
C PRO A 28 10.26 9.21 -27.62
N SER A 29 10.99 8.97 -28.71
CA SER A 29 11.25 7.60 -29.22
C SER A 29 12.01 6.71 -28.23
N TYR A 30 12.96 7.28 -27.49
CA TYR A 30 13.70 6.56 -26.46
C TYR A 30 12.81 6.23 -25.26
N LEU A 31 11.99 7.19 -24.83
CA LEU A 31 11.03 7.01 -23.73
C LEU A 31 9.97 5.97 -24.07
N ASP A 32 9.44 5.98 -25.31
CA ASP A 32 8.45 5.00 -25.77
C ASP A 32 9.03 3.58 -25.75
N GLU A 33 10.29 3.39 -26.20
CA GLU A 33 10.97 2.10 -26.14
C GLU A 33 11.12 1.61 -24.69
N LEU A 34 11.56 2.48 -23.78
CA LEU A 34 11.69 2.14 -22.36
C LEU A 34 10.33 1.77 -21.74
N ALA A 35 9.27 2.52 -22.06
CA ALA A 35 7.92 2.26 -21.53
C ALA A 35 7.39 0.89 -21.97
N VAL A 36 7.56 0.53 -23.26
CA VAL A 36 7.16 -0.76 -23.79
C VAL A 36 7.93 -1.90 -23.12
N ARG A 37 9.23 -1.76 -22.94
CA ARG A 37 10.06 -2.77 -22.26
C ARG A 37 9.69 -2.92 -20.80
N PHE A 38 9.50 -1.82 -20.06
CA PHE A 38 9.17 -1.87 -18.64
C PHE A 38 7.78 -2.45 -18.39
N MET A 39 6.80 -2.16 -19.26
CA MET A 39 5.46 -2.73 -19.17
C MET A 39 5.49 -4.28 -19.18
N GLN A 40 6.45 -4.90 -19.87
CA GLN A 40 6.60 -6.35 -19.95
C GLN A 40 7.26 -6.97 -18.71
N THR A 41 7.88 -6.16 -17.83
CA THR A 41 8.52 -6.65 -16.59
C THR A 41 7.45 -7.19 -15.63
N PRO A 42 7.58 -8.45 -15.16
CA PRO A 42 6.61 -8.99 -14.20
C PRO A 42 6.57 -8.18 -12.91
N LEU A 43 5.36 -7.93 -12.40
CA LEU A 43 5.19 -7.16 -11.16
C LEU A 43 5.91 -7.79 -9.97
N ASP A 44 5.90 -9.11 -9.89
CA ASP A 44 6.57 -9.85 -8.81
C ASP A 44 8.08 -9.62 -8.77
N ASP A 45 8.74 -9.45 -9.92
CA ASP A 45 10.16 -9.12 -10.02
C ASP A 45 10.43 -7.68 -9.54
N ILE A 46 9.58 -6.74 -9.91
CA ILE A 46 9.64 -5.35 -9.44
C ILE A 46 9.55 -5.30 -7.90
N LEU A 47 8.55 -5.99 -7.34
CA LEU A 47 8.33 -6.04 -5.90
C LEU A 47 9.50 -6.70 -5.15
N TYR A 48 10.12 -7.71 -5.75
CA TYR A 48 11.33 -8.34 -5.19
C TYR A 48 12.49 -7.35 -5.08
N VAL A 49 12.79 -6.61 -6.15
CA VAL A 49 13.90 -5.64 -6.16
C VAL A 49 13.65 -4.52 -5.14
N LEU A 50 12.42 -4.01 -5.04
CA LEU A 50 12.07 -3.00 -4.04
C LEU A 50 12.28 -3.52 -2.61
N GLU A 51 11.83 -4.74 -2.32
CA GLU A 51 12.01 -5.35 -1.00
C GLU A 51 13.50 -5.56 -0.65
N GLN A 52 14.32 -6.00 -1.62
CA GLN A 52 15.78 -6.12 -1.42
C GLN A 52 16.42 -4.74 -1.19
N THR A 53 16.02 -3.72 -1.95
CA THR A 53 16.50 -2.34 -1.75
C THR A 53 16.21 -1.85 -0.34
N GLY A 54 14.98 -2.08 0.16
CA GLY A 54 14.60 -1.69 1.52
C GLY A 54 15.46 -2.38 2.60
N ARG A 55 15.82 -3.64 2.39
CA ARG A 55 16.72 -4.40 3.28
C ARG A 55 18.14 -3.86 3.25
N LEU A 56 18.67 -3.60 2.05
CA LEU A 56 20.02 -3.05 1.87
C LEU A 56 20.18 -1.68 2.54
N MET A 57 19.16 -0.83 2.44
CA MET A 57 19.19 0.52 3.01
C MET A 57 19.37 0.57 4.53
N VAL A 58 18.96 -0.49 5.25
CA VAL A 58 19.07 -0.58 6.71
C VAL A 58 20.05 -1.65 7.19
N ALA A 59 20.70 -2.37 6.29
CA ALA A 59 21.63 -3.43 6.62
C ALA A 59 22.93 -2.85 7.23
N PRO A 60 23.36 -3.33 8.43
CA PRO A 60 24.52 -2.77 9.15
C PRO A 60 25.86 -2.98 8.42
N ASP A 61 25.96 -4.03 7.59
CA ASP A 61 27.14 -4.41 6.80
C ASP A 61 27.23 -3.64 5.48
N LYS A 62 26.21 -2.86 5.14
CA LYS A 62 26.14 -2.09 3.89
C LYS A 62 26.42 -0.60 4.14
N PRO A 63 26.98 0.11 3.15
CA PRO A 63 27.40 1.50 3.35
C PRO A 63 26.23 2.49 3.43
N TYR A 64 25.03 2.11 2.95
CA TYR A 64 23.89 3.02 2.73
C TYR A 64 23.36 3.64 4.02
N TYR A 65 23.11 2.79 5.03
CA TYR A 65 22.67 3.26 6.35
C TYR A 65 23.66 4.26 6.95
N LYS A 66 24.95 3.90 6.95
CA LYS A 66 25.99 4.74 7.48
C LYS A 66 26.11 6.07 6.71
N LYS A 67 26.10 6.06 5.38
CA LYS A 67 26.08 7.26 4.55
C LYS A 67 24.94 8.20 4.94
N CYS A 68 23.74 7.67 5.13
CA CYS A 68 22.58 8.44 5.54
C CYS A 68 22.78 9.03 6.94
N MET A 69 23.21 8.23 7.91
CA MET A 69 23.42 8.69 9.30
C MET A 69 24.53 9.73 9.43
N ASP A 70 25.58 9.63 8.61
CA ASP A 70 26.70 10.57 8.65
C ASP A 70 26.37 11.94 8.02
N GLN A 71 25.46 12.00 7.03
CA GLN A 71 25.25 13.22 6.24
C GLN A 71 23.85 13.84 6.34
N LEU A 72 22.79 13.04 6.40
CA LEU A 72 21.42 13.58 6.42
C LEU A 72 21.12 14.49 7.63
N PRO A 73 21.63 14.25 8.86
CA PRO A 73 21.39 15.16 9.96
C PRO A 73 21.83 16.60 9.63
N GLN A 74 22.98 16.78 9.00
CA GLN A 74 23.52 18.08 8.62
C GLN A 74 22.79 18.69 7.40
N ILE A 75 22.46 17.88 6.40
CA ILE A 75 21.81 18.35 5.17
C ILE A 75 20.37 18.82 5.45
N LEU A 76 19.62 18.04 6.25
CA LEU A 76 18.21 18.28 6.51
C LEU A 76 17.94 19.03 7.81
N ASN A 77 18.97 19.19 8.60
CA ASN A 77 18.85 19.79 9.94
C ASN A 77 17.84 19.02 10.82
N TYR A 78 18.03 17.71 10.91
CA TYR A 78 17.26 16.79 11.76
C TYR A 78 18.17 16.08 12.77
N ALA A 79 17.64 15.81 13.95
CA ALA A 79 18.33 14.97 14.93
C ALA A 79 18.71 13.61 14.33
N PRO A 80 19.89 13.04 14.62
CA PRO A 80 20.28 11.72 14.12
C PRO A 80 19.26 10.64 14.42
N LYS A 81 18.64 10.65 15.61
CA LYS A 81 17.56 9.70 15.96
C LYS A 81 16.31 9.84 15.09
N MET A 82 16.03 11.04 14.58
CA MET A 82 14.90 11.24 13.66
C MET A 82 15.20 10.65 12.28
N ILE A 83 16.44 10.80 11.79
CA ILE A 83 16.90 10.13 10.57
C ILE A 83 16.85 8.61 10.75
N GLU A 84 17.38 8.09 11.86
CA GLU A 84 17.31 6.66 12.19
C GLU A 84 15.86 6.13 12.15
N LYS A 85 14.94 6.84 12.80
CA LYS A 85 13.52 6.51 12.80
C LYS A 85 12.93 6.54 11.41
N GLY A 86 13.25 7.55 10.60
CA GLY A 86 12.84 7.65 9.21
C GLY A 86 13.33 6.47 8.35
N LEU A 87 14.64 6.14 8.47
CA LEU A 87 15.22 4.99 7.76
C LEU A 87 14.55 3.67 8.18
N SER A 88 14.17 3.51 9.45
CA SER A 88 13.50 2.30 9.95
C SER A 88 12.15 2.02 9.28
N PHE A 89 11.53 3.00 8.60
CA PHE A 89 10.30 2.81 7.83
C PHE A 89 10.53 2.19 6.44
N LEU A 90 11.75 2.28 5.90
CA LEU A 90 12.03 1.83 4.53
C LEU A 90 11.71 0.35 4.26
N PRO A 91 12.07 -0.61 5.13
CA PRO A 91 11.72 -2.02 4.88
C PRO A 91 10.21 -2.26 4.81
N MET A 92 9.42 -1.55 5.61
CA MET A 92 7.96 -1.61 5.55
C MET A 92 7.43 -0.89 4.30
N LEU A 93 7.92 0.32 4.02
CA LEU A 93 7.49 1.13 2.88
C LEU A 93 7.73 0.41 1.55
N LEU A 94 8.88 -0.26 1.40
CA LEU A 94 9.26 -1.02 0.20
C LEU A 94 8.82 -2.50 0.27
N SER A 95 8.09 -2.92 1.31
CA SER A 95 7.64 -4.29 1.41
C SER A 95 6.63 -4.65 0.32
N ARG A 96 6.70 -5.89 -0.13
CA ARG A 96 5.71 -6.46 -1.06
C ARG A 96 4.26 -6.21 -0.61
N LYS A 97 3.99 -6.38 0.69
CA LYS A 97 2.66 -6.17 1.27
C LYS A 97 2.20 -4.73 1.04
N THR A 98 2.98 -3.75 1.46
CA THR A 98 2.61 -2.33 1.31
C THR A 98 2.39 -1.95 -0.16
N MET A 99 3.22 -2.45 -1.07
CA MET A 99 3.08 -2.15 -2.50
C MET A 99 1.82 -2.80 -3.09
N LEU A 100 1.52 -4.03 -2.73
CA LEU A 100 0.29 -4.70 -3.16
C LEU A 100 -0.96 -4.05 -2.56
N ASP A 101 -0.91 -3.63 -1.29
CA ASP A 101 -2.01 -2.91 -0.64
C ASP A 101 -2.35 -1.62 -1.39
N ARG A 102 -1.34 -0.84 -1.81
CA ARG A 102 -1.53 0.37 -2.63
C ARG A 102 -2.26 0.10 -3.95
N LEU A 103 -1.99 -1.02 -4.60
CA LEU A 103 -2.63 -1.41 -5.85
C LEU A 103 -4.03 -2.01 -5.62
N SER A 104 -4.17 -2.87 -4.61
CA SER A 104 -5.37 -3.70 -4.37
C SER A 104 -6.61 -2.89 -3.98
N HIS A 105 -6.45 -1.64 -3.54
CA HIS A 105 -7.59 -0.75 -3.30
C HIS A 105 -8.36 -0.38 -4.58
N LEU A 106 -7.71 -0.42 -5.75
CA LEU A 106 -8.28 0.02 -7.02
C LEU A 106 -8.33 -1.07 -8.07
N ILE A 107 -7.33 -1.93 -8.10
CA ILE A 107 -7.16 -2.93 -9.16
C ILE A 107 -6.77 -4.29 -8.58
N ASN A 108 -7.03 -5.35 -9.35
CA ASN A 108 -6.31 -6.60 -9.14
C ASN A 108 -4.86 -6.40 -9.63
N PRO A 109 -3.82 -6.50 -8.77
CA PRO A 109 -2.44 -6.22 -9.17
C PRO A 109 -1.95 -7.03 -10.37
N HIS A 110 -2.46 -8.26 -10.55
CA HIS A 110 -2.10 -9.11 -11.68
C HIS A 110 -2.63 -8.58 -13.03
N ALA A 111 -3.61 -7.65 -13.00
CA ALA A 111 -4.08 -6.99 -14.22
C ALA A 111 -2.99 -6.16 -14.91
N LEU A 112 -1.91 -5.80 -14.21
CA LEU A 112 -0.73 -5.16 -14.79
C LEU A 112 0.13 -6.11 -15.63
N ASP A 113 0.02 -7.42 -15.41
CA ASP A 113 0.79 -8.42 -16.15
C ASP A 113 0.00 -9.04 -17.29
N TYR A 114 -1.30 -9.34 -17.07
CA TYR A 114 -2.17 -10.01 -18.04
C TYR A 114 -3.65 -9.71 -17.75
N PRO A 115 -4.56 -9.97 -18.71
CA PRO A 115 -6.00 -9.80 -18.49
C PRO A 115 -6.52 -10.71 -17.37
N VAL A 116 -7.29 -10.14 -16.44
CA VAL A 116 -7.90 -10.83 -15.29
C VAL A 116 -9.40 -10.60 -15.25
N TYR A 117 -10.14 -11.55 -14.70
CA TYR A 117 -11.56 -11.38 -14.46
C TYR A 117 -11.78 -10.43 -13.27
N SER A 118 -12.68 -9.47 -13.46
CA SER A 118 -13.27 -8.69 -12.35
C SER A 118 -14.39 -9.50 -11.71
N GLY A 119 -14.81 -9.14 -10.48
CA GLY A 119 -15.87 -9.83 -9.74
C GLY A 119 -17.27 -9.85 -10.41
N LYS A 120 -17.40 -9.31 -11.63
CA LYS A 120 -18.63 -9.35 -12.46
C LYS A 120 -18.45 -10.15 -13.74
N GLY A 121 -17.45 -11.01 -13.83
CA GLY A 121 -17.16 -11.80 -15.03
C GLY A 121 -16.56 -11.01 -16.20
N GLU A 122 -16.37 -9.69 -16.06
CA GLU A 122 -15.73 -8.86 -17.07
C GLU A 122 -14.22 -9.10 -17.09
N LEU A 123 -13.64 -9.21 -18.27
CA LEU A 123 -12.20 -9.32 -18.44
C LEU A 123 -11.57 -7.92 -18.53
N LYS A 124 -10.57 -7.66 -17.70
CA LYS A 124 -9.89 -6.36 -17.63
C LYS A 124 -8.38 -6.52 -17.62
N ARG A 125 -7.69 -5.60 -18.27
CA ARG A 125 -6.24 -5.43 -18.17
C ARG A 125 -5.96 -3.99 -17.77
N VAL A 126 -4.85 -3.80 -17.05
CA VAL A 126 -4.36 -2.48 -16.66
C VAL A 126 -2.99 -2.28 -17.29
N VAL A 127 -2.76 -1.11 -17.85
CA VAL A 127 -1.46 -0.74 -18.44
C VAL A 127 -0.99 0.59 -17.87
N PRO A 128 0.33 0.87 -17.84
CA PRO A 128 0.86 2.17 -17.41
C PRO A 128 0.33 3.31 -18.27
N ILE A 129 0.27 4.52 -17.68
CA ILE A 129 -0.02 5.75 -18.42
C ILE A 129 1.11 6.09 -19.41
N GLY A 130 2.37 5.84 -19.02
CA GLY A 130 3.58 6.11 -19.80
C GLY A 130 4.71 6.72 -18.98
N LEU A 131 4.95 8.03 -19.12
CA LEU A 131 5.97 8.77 -18.40
C LEU A 131 5.40 9.56 -17.23
N VAL A 132 5.88 9.29 -16.04
CA VAL A 132 5.55 10.05 -14.82
C VAL A 132 6.74 10.92 -14.42
N CYS A 133 6.49 12.22 -14.26
CA CYS A 133 7.47 13.14 -13.69
C CYS A 133 7.10 13.50 -12.25
N HIS A 134 8.03 13.28 -11.33
CA HIS A 134 7.88 13.56 -9.91
C HIS A 134 8.64 14.83 -9.55
N ILE A 135 7.94 15.87 -9.13
CA ILE A 135 8.53 17.10 -8.59
C ILE A 135 8.54 16.97 -7.08
N ALA A 136 9.69 16.60 -6.52
CA ALA A 136 9.82 16.29 -5.11
C ALA A 136 9.91 17.56 -4.23
N ALA A 137 9.19 17.54 -3.11
CA ALA A 137 9.40 18.49 -2.02
C ALA A 137 10.64 18.08 -1.21
N GLY A 138 11.28 19.05 -0.56
CA GLY A 138 12.47 18.83 0.26
C GLY A 138 12.24 18.90 1.76
N ASN A 139 11.00 18.76 2.21
CA ASN A 139 10.62 18.86 3.62
C ASN A 139 10.78 17.54 4.39
N THR A 140 10.65 16.40 3.71
CA THR A 140 10.93 15.08 4.28
C THR A 140 11.71 14.24 3.26
N PHE A 141 12.80 13.60 3.69
CA PHE A 141 13.69 12.89 2.77
C PHE A 141 13.05 11.64 2.12
N LEU A 142 12.03 11.07 2.74
CA LEU A 142 11.30 9.91 2.19
C LEU A 142 10.34 10.29 1.05
N GLY A 143 9.93 11.56 0.96
CA GLY A 143 8.85 12.00 0.07
C GLY A 143 9.12 11.75 -1.42
N ALA A 144 10.35 11.98 -1.88
CA ALA A 144 10.74 11.72 -3.27
C ALA A 144 10.63 10.23 -3.64
N ILE A 145 11.06 9.36 -2.73
CA ILE A 145 11.01 7.90 -2.92
C ILE A 145 9.59 7.40 -2.82
N ASP A 146 8.81 7.89 -1.84
CA ASP A 146 7.39 7.50 -1.71
C ASP A 146 6.60 7.83 -2.99
N SER A 147 6.81 9.01 -3.56
CA SER A 147 6.22 9.39 -4.86
C SER A 147 6.67 8.46 -5.99
N LEU A 148 7.97 8.19 -6.11
CA LEU A 148 8.55 7.31 -7.13
C LEU A 148 7.95 5.90 -7.08
N LEU A 149 7.69 5.36 -5.89
CA LEU A 149 7.14 4.02 -5.72
C LEU A 149 5.79 3.84 -6.45
N TYR A 150 4.92 4.86 -6.49
CA TYR A 150 3.66 4.79 -7.24
C TYR A 150 3.90 4.61 -8.74
N GLY A 151 4.86 5.34 -9.31
CA GLY A 151 5.22 5.19 -10.73
C GLY A 151 5.81 3.82 -11.03
N ILE A 152 6.67 3.31 -10.16
CA ILE A 152 7.31 1.98 -10.31
C ILE A 152 6.29 0.85 -10.28
N ILE A 153 5.44 0.79 -9.26
CA ILE A 153 4.49 -0.34 -9.08
C ILE A 153 3.39 -0.36 -10.15
N THR A 154 3.16 0.76 -10.81
CA THR A 154 2.26 0.88 -11.96
C THR A 154 2.98 0.72 -13.31
N LYS A 155 4.25 0.33 -13.28
CA LYS A 155 5.13 0.06 -14.44
C LYS A 155 5.32 1.26 -15.37
N ASN A 156 5.25 2.48 -14.84
CA ASN A 156 5.58 3.68 -15.57
C ASN A 156 7.10 3.92 -15.58
N ILE A 157 7.63 4.53 -16.63
CA ILE A 157 8.97 5.13 -16.59
C ILE A 157 8.93 6.44 -15.81
N ASN A 158 10.00 6.76 -15.08
CA ASN A 158 9.96 7.78 -14.05
C ASN A 158 11.09 8.80 -14.19
N ILE A 159 10.76 10.09 -14.13
CA ILE A 159 11.71 11.18 -13.96
C ILE A 159 11.44 11.84 -12.62
N VAL A 160 12.38 11.75 -11.70
CA VAL A 160 12.31 12.42 -10.39
C VAL A 160 13.21 13.65 -10.41
N LYS A 161 12.58 14.82 -10.30
CA LYS A 161 13.30 16.07 -10.02
C LYS A 161 13.49 16.19 -8.52
N MET A 162 14.71 16.03 -8.05
CA MET A 162 15.08 16.19 -6.66
C MET A 162 14.92 17.63 -6.18
N SER A 163 14.64 17.80 -4.90
CA SER A 163 14.68 19.11 -4.23
C SER A 163 16.10 19.65 -4.11
N ALA A 164 16.24 20.97 -4.08
CA ALA A 164 17.53 21.59 -3.76
C ALA A 164 18.00 21.29 -2.33
N ASN A 165 17.04 21.08 -1.41
CA ASN A 165 17.29 20.82 0.00
C ASN A 165 17.62 19.36 0.29
N ASP A 166 17.21 18.43 -0.60
CA ASP A 166 17.53 17.01 -0.48
C ASP A 166 17.81 16.43 -1.87
N SER A 167 19.06 16.51 -2.25
CA SER A 167 19.59 15.81 -3.43
C SER A 167 20.53 14.65 -3.04
N PHE A 168 20.63 14.33 -1.76
CA PHE A 168 21.55 13.30 -1.26
C PHE A 168 20.85 11.96 -1.03
N PHE A 169 19.77 11.91 -0.25
CA PHE A 169 19.07 10.66 0.08
C PHE A 169 18.57 9.92 -1.17
N PRO A 170 17.93 10.59 -2.16
CA PRO A 170 17.50 9.91 -3.37
C PRO A 170 18.63 9.24 -4.14
N ILE A 171 19.84 9.81 -4.11
CA ILE A 171 21.03 9.21 -4.76
C ILE A 171 21.52 7.98 -4.00
N VAL A 172 21.57 8.02 -2.66
CA VAL A 172 21.90 6.83 -1.84
C VAL A 172 20.89 5.71 -2.07
N PHE A 173 19.61 6.06 -2.22
CA PHE A 173 18.57 5.09 -2.58
C PHE A 173 18.83 4.46 -3.96
N MET A 174 19.19 5.26 -4.98
CA MET A 174 19.53 4.75 -6.31
C MET A 174 20.76 3.84 -6.31
N GLU A 175 21.76 4.11 -5.48
CA GLU A 175 22.93 3.23 -5.30
C GLU A 175 22.51 1.86 -4.71
N ALA A 176 21.66 1.86 -3.69
CA ALA A 176 21.14 0.63 -3.09
C ALA A 176 20.23 -0.14 -4.06
N LEU A 177 19.41 0.58 -4.84
CA LEU A 177 18.56 -0.01 -5.87
C LEU A 177 19.43 -0.67 -6.97
N GLN A 178 20.50 -0.02 -7.42
CA GLN A 178 21.41 -0.57 -8.41
C GLN A 178 22.08 -1.86 -7.92
N GLU A 179 22.44 -1.94 -6.63
CA GLU A 179 22.99 -3.17 -6.04
C GLU A 179 21.93 -4.28 -5.95
N ALA A 180 20.69 -3.94 -5.59
CA ALA A 180 19.59 -4.90 -5.49
C ALA A 180 19.15 -5.43 -6.87
N ASP A 181 19.21 -4.58 -7.90
CA ASP A 181 18.72 -4.85 -9.24
C ASP A 181 19.77 -5.47 -10.16
N THR A 182 20.27 -6.64 -9.78
CA THR A 182 21.31 -7.36 -10.54
C THR A 182 20.90 -7.72 -11.98
N ARG A 183 19.60 -7.74 -12.28
CA ARG A 183 19.06 -8.05 -13.60
C ARG A 183 18.68 -6.80 -14.41
N GLN A 184 18.87 -5.62 -13.87
CA GLN A 184 18.51 -4.32 -14.47
C GLN A 184 17.04 -4.25 -14.94
N ILE A 185 16.15 -4.75 -14.13
CA ILE A 185 14.71 -4.81 -14.43
C ILE A 185 13.96 -3.56 -13.96
N LEU A 186 14.58 -2.71 -13.14
CA LEU A 186 13.98 -1.54 -12.55
C LEU A 186 14.84 -0.27 -12.71
N PHE A 187 16.14 -0.38 -12.41
CA PHE A 187 17.09 0.73 -12.45
C PHE A 187 17.14 1.50 -13.79
N PRO A 188 17.09 0.84 -14.98
CA PRO A 188 17.12 1.54 -16.27
C PRO A 188 15.85 2.36 -16.59
N TYR A 189 14.78 2.26 -15.80
CA TYR A 189 13.52 2.95 -16.06
C TYR A 189 13.29 4.14 -15.13
N ILE A 190 14.34 4.54 -14.41
CA ILE A 190 14.30 5.64 -13.44
C ILE A 190 15.36 6.68 -13.79
N THR A 191 14.92 7.92 -13.86
CA THR A 191 15.79 9.10 -13.83
C THR A 191 15.67 9.74 -12.46
N MET A 192 16.82 9.97 -11.79
CA MET A 192 16.93 10.73 -10.56
C MET A 192 17.84 11.92 -10.81
N THR A 193 17.27 13.13 -10.87
CA THR A 193 18.01 14.29 -11.37
C THR A 193 17.61 15.60 -10.70
N TYR A 194 18.40 16.62 -10.91
CA TYR A 194 18.18 17.96 -10.39
C TYR A 194 18.34 19.00 -11.49
N TRP A 195 17.48 19.99 -11.48
CA TRP A 195 17.63 21.28 -12.16
C TRP A 195 17.01 22.41 -11.33
N LYS A 196 17.47 23.63 -11.56
CA LYS A 196 16.95 24.81 -10.86
C LYS A 196 15.50 25.07 -11.22
N SER A 197 14.69 25.50 -10.25
CA SER A 197 13.27 25.85 -10.49
C SER A 197 13.09 27.04 -11.46
N SER A 198 14.15 27.79 -11.74
CA SER A 198 14.21 28.86 -12.74
C SER A 198 14.58 28.40 -14.15
N ASN A 199 14.89 27.11 -14.36
CA ASN A 199 15.28 26.58 -15.67
C ASN A 199 14.04 26.27 -16.51
N GLU A 200 13.47 27.31 -17.13
CA GLU A 200 12.25 27.22 -17.94
C GLU A 200 12.39 26.27 -19.14
N ASN A 201 13.60 26.06 -19.67
CA ASN A 201 13.80 25.14 -20.79
C ASN A 201 13.56 23.69 -20.36
N LEU A 202 14.14 23.24 -19.24
CA LEU A 202 13.91 21.89 -18.72
C LEU A 202 12.49 21.69 -18.25
N ILE A 203 11.90 22.71 -17.61
CA ILE A 203 10.48 22.69 -17.21
C ILE A 203 9.58 22.55 -18.46
N GLY A 204 9.87 23.29 -19.53
CA GLY A 204 9.16 23.20 -20.80
C GLY A 204 9.26 21.83 -21.45
N ILE A 205 10.46 21.23 -21.45
CA ILE A 205 10.65 19.85 -21.94
C ILE A 205 9.75 18.89 -21.17
N VAL A 206 9.80 18.91 -19.83
CA VAL A 206 9.02 18.00 -18.97
C VAL A 206 7.51 18.18 -19.17
N ARG A 207 7.01 19.41 -19.24
CA ARG A 207 5.60 19.70 -19.52
C ARG A 207 5.11 19.13 -20.86
N ASN A 208 5.98 19.02 -21.84
CA ASN A 208 5.66 18.50 -23.17
C ASN A 208 5.72 16.99 -23.27
N ILE A 209 6.63 16.34 -22.56
CA ILE A 209 6.85 14.90 -22.69
C ILE A 209 6.05 14.08 -21.66
N ALA A 210 5.87 14.58 -20.44
CA ALA A 210 5.20 13.83 -19.38
C ALA A 210 3.75 13.52 -19.73
N ASP A 211 3.29 12.33 -19.32
CA ASP A 211 1.88 11.96 -19.33
C ASP A 211 1.21 12.34 -18.01
N VAL A 212 1.95 12.24 -16.89
CA VAL A 212 1.52 12.72 -15.57
C VAL A 212 2.68 13.44 -14.86
N ILE A 213 2.37 14.57 -14.23
CA ILE A 213 3.28 15.26 -13.31
C ILE A 213 2.70 15.14 -11.89
N LEU A 214 3.39 14.40 -11.03
CA LEU A 214 3.13 14.38 -9.57
C LEU A 214 3.93 15.52 -8.95
N LEU A 215 3.25 16.55 -8.49
CA LEU A 215 3.89 17.75 -7.98
C LEU A 215 3.62 17.93 -6.49
N PHE A 216 4.68 17.86 -5.70
CA PHE A 216 4.68 18.18 -4.27
C PHE A 216 5.38 19.52 -4.07
N GLY A 217 4.65 20.57 -3.76
CA GLY A 217 5.26 21.90 -3.66
C GLY A 217 4.28 23.01 -3.37
N GLY A 218 4.80 24.23 -3.19
CA GLY A 218 4.02 25.43 -2.95
C GLY A 218 3.24 25.92 -4.19
N GLU A 219 2.39 26.93 -4.00
CA GLU A 219 1.54 27.49 -5.06
C GLU A 219 2.30 27.94 -6.30
N GLU A 220 3.50 28.52 -6.14
CA GLU A 220 4.33 28.98 -7.26
C GLU A 220 4.78 27.81 -8.15
N ALA A 221 5.17 26.68 -7.53
CA ALA A 221 5.51 25.48 -8.29
C ALA A 221 4.27 24.96 -9.05
N VAL A 222 3.11 24.94 -8.41
CA VAL A 222 1.85 24.53 -9.05
C VAL A 222 1.52 25.43 -10.25
N LYS A 223 1.61 26.76 -10.10
CA LYS A 223 1.41 27.71 -11.20
C LYS A 223 2.39 27.49 -12.34
N THR A 224 3.67 27.29 -12.02
CA THR A 224 4.74 27.05 -13.00
C THR A 224 4.46 25.81 -13.84
N PHE A 225 4.15 24.67 -13.21
CA PHE A 225 3.95 23.42 -13.95
C PHE A 225 2.59 23.32 -14.63
N LYS A 226 1.58 24.08 -14.22
CA LYS A 226 0.28 24.16 -14.92
C LYS A 226 0.25 25.11 -16.10
N LYS A 227 1.26 25.99 -16.23
CA LYS A 227 1.35 26.92 -17.33
C LYS A 227 1.78 26.20 -18.61
N ASP A 228 1.10 26.44 -19.73
CA ASP A 228 1.45 25.94 -21.07
C ASP A 228 1.72 24.42 -21.09
N ILE A 229 0.90 23.65 -20.38
CA ILE A 229 1.04 22.19 -20.30
C ILE A 229 0.50 21.51 -21.56
N SER A 230 1.14 20.41 -21.98
CA SER A 230 0.65 19.56 -23.07
C SER A 230 -0.77 19.05 -22.77
N PRO A 231 -1.72 19.05 -23.75
CA PRO A 231 -3.05 18.51 -23.58
C PRO A 231 -3.11 17.04 -23.11
N LYS A 232 -2.06 16.27 -23.36
CA LYS A 232 -1.96 14.88 -22.92
C LYS A 232 -1.56 14.73 -21.45
N CYS A 233 -0.97 15.76 -20.84
CA CYS A 233 -0.37 15.68 -19.51
C CYS A 233 -1.37 16.07 -18.42
N GLU A 234 -1.54 15.20 -17.43
CA GLU A 234 -2.26 15.52 -16.20
C GLU A 234 -1.29 16.03 -15.12
N VAL A 235 -1.67 17.09 -14.39
CA VAL A 235 -0.91 17.56 -13.21
C VAL A 235 -1.67 17.24 -11.94
N LEU A 236 -1.18 16.28 -11.19
CA LEU A 236 -1.61 16.01 -9.82
C LEU A 236 -0.78 16.86 -8.87
N ALA A 237 -1.32 18.00 -8.47
CA ALA A 237 -0.67 18.91 -7.55
C ALA A 237 -1.10 18.65 -6.11
N PHE A 238 -0.12 18.45 -5.25
CA PHE A 238 -0.24 18.36 -3.80
C PHE A 238 0.43 19.61 -3.22
N GLY A 239 -0.42 20.64 -3.02
CA GLY A 239 0.00 21.95 -2.53
C GLY A 239 0.23 21.98 -1.02
N PRO A 240 0.45 23.19 -0.47
CA PRO A 240 0.58 23.36 0.97
C PRO A 240 -0.69 22.92 1.68
N LYS A 241 -0.54 22.29 2.83
CA LYS A 241 -1.64 21.78 3.65
C LYS A 241 -1.44 22.17 5.11
N THR A 242 -2.57 22.32 5.79
CA THR A 242 -2.64 22.61 7.22
C THR A 242 -3.34 21.45 7.91
N SER A 243 -2.77 21.01 9.02
CA SER A 243 -3.29 19.96 9.89
C SER A 243 -3.38 20.46 11.32
N PHE A 244 -4.39 20.00 12.06
CA PHE A 244 -4.65 20.50 13.41
C PHE A 244 -5.24 19.41 14.31
N GLY A 245 -5.32 19.73 15.62
CA GLY A 245 -5.92 18.87 16.64
C GLY A 245 -7.18 19.47 17.22
N ILE A 246 -8.10 18.60 17.69
CA ILE A 246 -9.27 18.98 18.49
C ILE A 246 -9.26 18.14 19.77
N VAL A 247 -9.43 18.80 20.91
CA VAL A 247 -9.51 18.18 22.24
C VAL A 247 -10.81 18.67 22.91
N CYS A 248 -11.77 17.77 23.11
CA CYS A 248 -13.04 18.11 23.72
C CYS A 248 -13.03 17.99 25.24
N ALA A 249 -13.96 18.67 25.90
CA ALA A 249 -14.12 18.63 27.35
C ALA A 249 -14.68 17.30 27.89
N ASP A 250 -15.18 16.43 27.00
CA ASP A 250 -15.80 15.14 27.33
C ASP A 250 -14.81 14.01 27.64
N VAL A 251 -13.49 14.23 27.41
CA VAL A 251 -12.46 13.23 27.67
C VAL A 251 -12.00 13.23 29.14
N SER A 252 -11.63 12.05 29.63
CA SER A 252 -11.09 11.90 30.99
C SER A 252 -9.68 12.48 31.10
N LYS A 253 -9.20 12.61 32.32
CA LYS A 253 -7.84 13.13 32.58
C LYS A 253 -6.75 12.20 32.03
N GLU A 254 -6.99 10.90 32.05
CA GLU A 254 -6.10 9.89 31.48
C GLU A 254 -6.07 10.00 29.95
N GLU A 255 -7.22 10.19 29.32
CA GLU A 255 -7.32 10.39 27.87
C GLU A 255 -6.65 11.70 27.44
N LEU A 256 -6.74 12.78 28.26
CA LEU A 256 -6.01 14.03 28.04
C LEU A 256 -4.49 13.83 28.09
N SER A 257 -3.98 13.02 29.02
CA SER A 257 -2.56 12.68 29.06
C SER A 257 -2.09 11.96 27.81
N LEU A 258 -2.85 10.96 27.34
CA LEU A 258 -2.56 10.23 26.11
C LEU A 258 -2.62 11.16 24.88
N ALA A 259 -3.58 12.07 24.83
CA ALA A 259 -3.69 13.05 23.78
C ALA A 259 -2.50 14.01 23.76
N ALA A 260 -2.05 14.50 24.92
CA ALA A 260 -0.89 15.37 25.06
C ALA A 260 0.41 14.66 24.61
N GLU A 261 0.63 13.40 25.02
CA GLU A 261 1.76 12.57 24.56
C GLU A 261 1.72 12.38 23.04
N GLY A 262 0.52 12.09 22.50
CA GLY A 262 0.32 11.93 21.07
C GLY A 262 0.62 13.22 20.29
N PHE A 263 0.08 14.36 20.72
CA PHE A 263 0.37 15.64 20.07
C PHE A 263 1.83 16.03 20.18
N ALA A 264 2.50 15.77 21.30
CA ALA A 264 3.94 16.00 21.44
C ALA A 264 4.73 15.21 20.38
N THR A 265 4.33 13.94 20.12
CA THR A 265 4.91 13.12 19.06
C THR A 265 4.68 13.74 17.68
N ASP A 266 3.44 14.15 17.36
CA ASP A 266 3.07 14.74 16.07
C ASP A 266 3.74 16.11 15.82
N ILE A 267 4.06 16.87 16.88
CA ILE A 267 4.75 18.15 16.81
C ILE A 267 6.26 17.96 16.63
N VAL A 268 6.88 17.03 17.36
CA VAL A 268 8.33 16.81 17.31
C VAL A 268 8.75 16.10 16.03
N PHE A 269 7.94 15.14 15.58
CA PHE A 269 8.32 14.33 14.43
C PHE A 269 8.35 15.17 13.15
N TRP A 270 9.45 15.10 12.41
CA TRP A 270 9.74 15.92 11.23
C TRP A 270 9.77 17.44 11.49
N GLU A 271 9.99 17.89 12.74
CA GLU A 271 10.03 19.31 13.12
C GLU A 271 8.81 20.10 12.59
N GLN A 272 7.63 19.49 12.58
CA GLN A 272 6.38 20.00 11.97
C GLN A 272 6.46 20.29 10.45
N ARG A 273 7.52 19.90 9.75
CA ARG A 273 7.68 20.21 8.32
C ARG A 273 6.84 19.29 7.40
N ALA A 274 6.26 18.22 7.93
CA ALA A 274 5.33 17.38 7.19
C ALA A 274 3.96 18.07 7.04
N CYS A 275 3.30 17.92 5.90
CA CYS A 275 1.95 18.47 5.65
C CYS A 275 0.88 17.95 6.62
N THR A 276 1.12 16.80 7.23
CA THR A 276 0.25 16.17 8.24
C THR A 276 0.61 16.57 9.67
N ALA A 277 1.65 17.36 9.90
CA ALA A 277 2.07 17.74 11.25
C ALA A 277 1.07 18.69 11.94
N CYS A 278 0.94 18.54 13.26
CA CYS A 278 0.05 19.37 14.07
C CYS A 278 0.62 20.79 14.23
N GLN A 279 -0.07 21.78 13.66
CA GLN A 279 0.32 23.20 13.77
C GLN A 279 -0.55 23.95 14.77
N ASN A 280 -1.82 23.60 14.88
CA ASN A 280 -2.80 24.17 15.79
C ASN A 280 -3.49 23.06 16.59
N ILE A 281 -3.82 23.33 17.84
CA ILE A 281 -4.67 22.48 18.68
C ILE A 281 -5.81 23.34 19.20
N PHE A 282 -7.04 22.95 18.93
CA PHE A 282 -8.22 23.55 19.54
C PHE A 282 -8.63 22.72 20.75
N ILE A 283 -8.69 23.34 21.91
CA ILE A 283 -9.10 22.69 23.15
C ILE A 283 -10.34 23.36 23.75
N GLU A 284 -11.38 22.60 24.02
CA GLU A 284 -12.55 23.10 24.72
C GLU A 284 -12.20 23.45 26.16
N LYS A 285 -12.65 24.63 26.59
CA LYS A 285 -12.45 25.13 27.93
C LYS A 285 -13.06 24.19 28.98
N SER A 286 -12.25 23.72 29.90
CA SER A 286 -12.67 22.81 30.97
C SER A 286 -11.79 23.01 32.20
N THR A 287 -12.17 22.38 33.31
CA THR A 287 -11.35 22.36 34.54
C THR A 287 -10.00 21.65 34.35
N ASN A 288 -9.82 20.93 33.25
CA ASN A 288 -8.61 20.18 32.91
C ASN A 288 -7.76 20.84 31.80
N THR A 289 -8.13 22.03 31.29
CA THR A 289 -7.37 22.72 30.24
C THR A 289 -5.94 22.99 30.66
N ASP A 290 -5.74 23.54 31.88
CA ASP A 290 -4.37 23.78 32.40
C ASP A 290 -3.58 22.49 32.57
N TYR A 291 -4.24 21.41 32.97
CA TYR A 291 -3.62 20.09 33.07
C TYR A 291 -3.14 19.59 31.72
N PHE A 292 -3.94 19.74 30.67
CA PHE A 292 -3.52 19.39 29.31
C PHE A 292 -2.28 20.20 28.86
N LEU A 293 -2.29 21.53 29.06
CA LEU A 293 -1.18 22.40 28.68
C LEU A 293 0.11 22.01 29.39
N GLN A 294 0.07 21.78 30.72
CA GLN A 294 1.23 21.35 31.51
C GLN A 294 1.74 19.99 31.08
N THR A 295 0.82 19.04 30.77
CA THR A 295 1.19 17.71 30.29
C THR A 295 1.81 17.78 28.90
N LEU A 296 1.22 18.54 27.96
CA LEU A 296 1.78 18.75 26.63
C LEU A 296 3.19 19.35 26.70
N PHE A 297 3.38 20.34 27.57
CA PHE A 297 4.71 20.95 27.81
C PHE A 297 5.71 19.89 28.30
N ALA A 298 5.36 19.11 29.30
CA ALA A 298 6.22 18.06 29.86
C ALA A 298 6.58 16.98 28.83
N GLU A 299 5.60 16.55 28.00
CA GLU A 299 5.83 15.55 26.95
C GLU A 299 6.69 16.12 25.80
N LEU A 300 6.56 17.40 25.47
CA LEU A 300 7.45 18.07 24.51
C LEU A 300 8.89 18.15 25.03
N GLU A 301 9.10 18.48 26.32
CA GLU A 301 10.43 18.45 26.94
C GLU A 301 11.05 17.03 26.89
N LYS A 302 10.27 16.01 27.26
CA LYS A 302 10.69 14.62 27.19
C LYS A 302 11.05 14.18 25.76
N SER A 303 10.22 14.57 24.78
CA SER A 303 10.46 14.31 23.36
C SER A 303 11.71 15.04 22.85
N GLY A 304 11.99 16.25 23.36
CA GLY A 304 13.21 16.99 23.05
C GLY A 304 14.48 16.30 23.54
N HIS A 305 14.44 15.60 24.68
CA HIS A 305 15.56 14.76 25.12
C HIS A 305 15.74 13.53 24.20
N ALA A 306 14.66 12.94 23.71
CA ALA A 306 14.71 11.81 22.79
C ALA A 306 15.19 12.21 21.39
N TYR A 307 14.75 13.38 20.92
CA TYR A 307 15.06 13.95 19.61
C TYR A 307 15.59 15.38 19.78
N PRO A 308 16.87 15.58 20.16
CA PRO A 308 17.46 16.91 20.33
C PRO A 308 17.29 17.71 19.03
N GLN A 309 16.77 18.95 19.15
CA GLN A 309 16.59 19.80 17.97
C GLN A 309 17.96 20.35 17.53
N GLU A 310 18.23 20.22 16.23
CA GLU A 310 19.39 20.90 15.62
C GLU A 310 19.12 22.42 15.50
N PRO A 311 20.16 23.26 15.42
CA PRO A 311 19.98 24.71 15.30
C PRO A 311 19.15 25.05 14.05
N VAL A 312 18.03 25.72 14.24
CA VAL A 312 17.16 26.17 13.14
C VAL A 312 17.87 27.20 12.26
N ASN A 313 17.47 27.27 10.97
CA ASN A 313 18.03 28.29 10.08
C ASN A 313 17.62 29.71 10.54
N THR A 314 18.34 30.73 10.05
CA THR A 314 18.16 32.12 10.48
C THR A 314 16.74 32.63 10.25
N ASP A 315 16.12 32.31 9.13
CA ASP A 315 14.76 32.80 8.77
C ASP A 315 13.71 32.21 9.73
N ALA A 316 13.79 30.90 9.99
CA ALA A 316 12.90 30.23 10.94
C ALA A 316 13.14 30.77 12.38
N ALA A 317 14.39 30.97 12.78
CA ALA A 317 14.71 31.52 14.09
C ALA A 317 14.13 32.93 14.29
N VAL A 318 14.19 33.78 13.28
CA VAL A 318 13.58 35.12 13.27
C VAL A 318 12.06 35.03 13.42
N GLU A 319 11.41 34.17 12.67
CA GLU A 319 9.95 34.06 12.75
C GLU A 319 9.49 33.45 14.08
N ILE A 320 10.18 32.44 14.61
CA ILE A 320 9.91 31.88 15.95
C ILE A 320 10.03 32.97 17.02
N ARG A 321 11.11 33.75 16.97
CA ARG A 321 11.33 34.84 17.94
C ARG A 321 10.21 35.89 17.84
N LYS A 322 9.84 36.30 16.64
CA LYS A 322 8.75 37.26 16.43
C LYS A 322 7.43 36.74 17.02
N GLN A 323 7.08 35.48 16.78
CA GLN A 323 5.87 34.90 17.35
C GLN A 323 5.91 34.81 18.88
N ARG A 324 7.05 34.45 19.46
CA ARG A 324 7.24 34.46 20.91
C ARG A 324 7.09 35.86 21.50
N GLU A 325 7.69 36.89 20.90
CA GLU A 325 7.56 38.29 21.37
C GLU A 325 6.11 38.78 21.30
N ILE A 326 5.36 38.42 20.26
CA ILE A 326 3.91 38.70 20.13
C ILE A 326 3.14 37.98 21.26
N ALA A 327 3.44 36.72 21.49
CA ALA A 327 2.79 35.92 22.54
C ALA A 327 3.07 36.48 23.95
N LEU A 328 4.32 36.89 24.24
CA LEU A 328 4.68 37.55 25.50
C LEU A 328 3.95 38.88 25.70
N TRP A 329 3.78 39.67 24.63
CA TRP A 329 3.00 40.91 24.69
C TRP A 329 1.50 40.64 24.97
N ASN A 330 0.93 39.63 24.36
CA ASN A 330 -0.44 39.21 24.62
C ASN A 330 -0.60 38.67 26.04
N GLN A 331 0.37 37.90 26.54
CA GLN A 331 0.39 37.44 27.94
C GLN A 331 0.42 38.59 28.93
N PHE A 332 1.22 39.62 28.65
CA PHE A 332 1.26 40.83 29.47
C PHE A 332 -0.09 41.57 29.55
N LYS A 333 -0.87 41.51 28.45
CA LYS A 333 -2.23 42.07 28.40
C LYS A 333 -3.29 41.14 29.03
N GLY A 334 -2.96 39.93 29.39
CA GLY A 334 -3.91 38.91 29.84
C GLY A 334 -4.72 38.27 28.69
N GLU A 335 -4.25 38.34 27.44
CA GLU A 335 -4.91 37.85 26.22
C GLU A 335 -4.34 36.50 25.73
N GLY A 336 -3.55 35.78 26.55
CA GLY A 336 -2.94 34.51 26.19
C GLY A 336 -1.82 34.08 27.11
N GLN A 337 -1.11 33.02 26.77
CA GLN A 337 0.04 32.50 27.53
C GLN A 337 1.12 31.99 26.58
N LEU A 338 2.39 32.05 27.02
CA LEU A 338 3.52 31.45 26.33
C LEU A 338 4.24 30.45 27.24
N TYR A 339 4.44 29.25 26.76
CA TYR A 339 5.35 28.29 27.40
C TYR A 339 6.54 28.06 26.46
N GLU A 340 7.74 28.26 26.98
CA GLU A 340 9.00 28.06 26.26
C GLU A 340 9.79 26.91 26.86
N GLY A 341 10.08 25.89 26.04
CA GLY A 341 10.90 24.76 26.44
C GLY A 341 12.39 25.13 26.48
N THR A 342 13.09 24.55 27.44
CA THR A 342 14.53 24.79 27.65
C THR A 342 15.38 23.74 26.93
N THR A 343 14.91 22.50 26.83
CA THR A 343 15.67 21.38 26.30
C THR A 343 15.31 21.05 24.84
N SER A 344 14.04 21.18 24.48
CA SER A 344 13.56 20.92 23.14
C SER A 344 13.35 22.18 22.30
N HIS A 345 13.59 23.35 22.86
CA HIS A 345 13.37 24.67 22.24
C HIS A 345 11.97 24.90 21.67
N HIS A 346 11.00 24.08 22.09
CA HIS A 346 9.61 24.19 21.65
C HIS A 346 8.90 25.44 22.20
N SER A 347 7.81 25.81 21.56
CA SER A 347 6.91 26.86 22.01
C SER A 347 5.46 26.40 21.98
N ILE A 348 4.73 26.62 23.08
CA ILE A 348 3.27 26.52 23.10
C ILE A 348 2.74 27.94 23.25
N ILE A 349 2.08 28.43 22.20
CA ILE A 349 1.44 29.75 22.18
C ILE A 349 -0.04 29.54 22.44
N VAL A 350 -0.57 29.98 23.57
CA VAL A 350 -1.97 29.81 23.95
C VAL A 350 -2.75 31.09 23.62
N THR A 351 -3.89 30.93 22.94
CA THR A 351 -4.80 32.02 22.56
C THR A 351 -6.25 31.63 22.78
N ASP A 352 -7.15 32.61 22.85
CA ASP A 352 -8.61 32.39 22.89
C ASP A 352 -9.22 32.62 21.50
N SER A 353 -8.63 32.03 20.47
CA SER A 353 -9.03 32.22 19.08
C SER A 353 -9.73 30.97 18.53
N ASN A 354 -10.71 31.16 17.65
CA ASN A 354 -11.32 30.09 16.85
C ASN A 354 -10.74 30.03 15.42
N LEU A 355 -9.61 30.71 15.17
CA LEU A 355 -8.95 30.79 13.88
C LEU A 355 -7.73 29.86 13.84
N ILE A 356 -7.50 29.23 12.72
CA ILE A 356 -6.23 28.56 12.42
C ILE A 356 -5.21 29.66 12.13
N SER A 357 -4.13 29.68 12.88
CA SER A 357 -3.03 30.63 12.74
C SER A 357 -1.82 29.95 12.12
N ASP A 358 -1.04 30.70 11.36
CA ASP A 358 0.21 30.22 10.78
C ASP A 358 1.24 29.95 11.90
N SER A 359 1.72 28.72 11.98
CA SER A 359 2.83 28.34 12.84
C SER A 359 4.14 28.53 12.08
N PRO A 360 5.21 29.04 12.75
CA PRO A 360 6.55 29.05 12.17
C PRO A 360 7.16 27.64 12.07
N LEU A 361 6.42 26.59 12.44
CA LEU A 361 6.89 25.20 12.53
C LEU A 361 7.96 25.04 13.63
N GLU A 362 8.90 24.12 13.42
CA GLU A 362 10.08 23.94 14.30
C GLU A 362 9.68 23.81 15.78
N ARG A 363 8.68 22.93 16.05
CA ARG A 363 8.11 22.67 17.38
C ARG A 363 7.38 23.87 18.01
N THR A 364 6.88 24.78 17.21
CA THR A 364 6.02 25.85 17.68
C THR A 364 4.56 25.50 17.40
N VAL A 365 3.79 25.22 18.43
CA VAL A 365 2.36 24.88 18.32
C VAL A 365 1.49 25.99 18.90
N ILE A 366 0.38 26.27 18.22
CA ILE A 366 -0.61 27.24 18.67
C ILE A 366 -1.77 26.47 19.28
N VAL A 367 -2.04 26.72 20.58
CA VAL A 367 -3.17 26.09 21.30
C VAL A 367 -4.26 27.14 21.47
N ASN A 368 -5.39 26.90 20.81
CA ASN A 368 -6.54 27.77 20.83
C ASN A 368 -7.57 27.25 21.83
N ILE A 369 -7.88 28.03 22.89
CA ILE A 369 -8.93 27.71 23.84
C ILE A 369 -10.26 28.19 23.27
N VAL A 370 -11.22 27.28 23.11
CA VAL A 370 -12.56 27.60 22.60
C VAL A 370 -13.61 27.20 23.64
N ASP A 371 -14.74 27.89 23.66
CA ASP A 371 -15.85 27.51 24.57
C ASP A 371 -16.53 26.24 24.12
N ASP A 372 -16.67 26.05 22.80
CA ASP A 372 -17.23 24.86 22.16
C ASP A 372 -16.49 24.58 20.84
N TRP A 373 -16.21 23.32 20.53
CA TRP A 373 -15.52 22.96 19.28
C TRP A 373 -16.26 23.41 18.01
N HIS A 374 -17.58 23.63 18.08
CA HIS A 374 -18.34 24.18 16.95
C HIS A 374 -17.92 25.61 16.57
N ASP A 375 -17.29 26.36 17.47
CA ASP A 375 -16.80 27.71 17.19
C ASP A 375 -15.74 27.69 16.09
N ILE A 376 -15.01 26.59 15.94
CA ILE A 376 -14.00 26.38 14.89
C ILE A 376 -14.67 26.41 13.50
N LEU A 377 -15.90 25.86 13.38
CA LEU A 377 -16.62 25.79 12.12
C LEU A 377 -16.98 27.17 11.56
N ASN A 378 -17.14 28.15 12.44
CA ASN A 378 -17.47 29.54 12.11
C ASN A 378 -16.22 30.41 11.87
N GLY A 379 -15.04 29.85 12.10
CA GLY A 379 -13.75 30.54 11.97
C GLY A 379 -13.15 30.43 10.55
N SER A 380 -11.82 30.41 10.47
CA SER A 380 -11.08 30.38 9.21
C SER A 380 -11.16 29.06 8.44
N ILE A 381 -11.77 28.01 9.00
CA ILE A 381 -11.85 26.70 8.36
C ILE A 381 -12.51 26.76 7.00
N GLN A 382 -13.58 27.57 6.83
CA GLN A 382 -14.23 27.70 5.53
C GLN A 382 -13.33 28.33 4.45
N SER A 383 -12.50 29.30 4.82
CA SER A 383 -11.54 29.92 3.89
C SER A 383 -10.37 29.00 3.55
N LEU A 384 -10.05 28.05 4.44
CA LEU A 384 -8.96 27.09 4.30
C LEU A 384 -9.38 25.73 3.72
N LYS A 385 -10.64 25.61 3.26
CA LYS A 385 -11.22 24.34 2.79
C LYS A 385 -10.31 23.54 1.85
N TYR A 386 -9.59 24.18 0.95
CA TYR A 386 -8.69 23.51 -0.01
C TYR A 386 -7.30 23.17 0.56
N TYR A 387 -6.98 23.73 1.73
CA TYR A 387 -5.67 23.57 2.38
C TYR A 387 -5.69 22.57 3.54
N MET A 388 -6.85 22.03 3.91
CA MET A 388 -6.93 21.08 5.00
C MET A 388 -6.47 19.70 4.59
N SER A 389 -5.77 19.03 5.51
CA SER A 389 -5.34 17.63 5.34
C SER A 389 -5.85 16.77 6.48
N THR A 390 -5.15 16.74 7.61
CA THR A 390 -5.37 15.80 8.70
C THR A 390 -5.87 16.50 9.96
N VAL A 391 -6.86 15.89 10.62
CA VAL A 391 -7.34 16.33 11.95
C VAL A 391 -7.19 15.18 12.94
N ALA A 392 -6.48 15.45 14.04
CA ALA A 392 -6.40 14.53 15.17
C ALA A 392 -7.47 14.88 16.22
N ILE A 393 -8.24 13.89 16.67
CA ILE A 393 -9.39 14.11 17.54
C ILE A 393 -9.24 13.31 18.84
N ALA A 394 -9.31 14.06 19.97
CA ALA A 394 -9.49 13.51 21.31
C ALA A 394 -10.90 13.90 21.82
N SER A 395 -11.86 13.02 21.66
CA SER A 395 -13.27 13.17 22.09
C SER A 395 -13.91 11.80 22.20
N LYS A 396 -14.96 11.67 23.02
CA LYS A 396 -15.85 10.49 23.05
C LYS A 396 -16.83 10.52 21.89
N ASN A 397 -17.22 11.71 21.43
CA ASN A 397 -18.18 11.91 20.32
C ASN A 397 -17.45 12.27 18.99
N LYS A 398 -16.45 11.48 18.59
CA LYS A 398 -15.66 11.73 17.38
C LYS A 398 -16.52 11.80 16.12
N GLN A 399 -17.61 11.04 16.04
CA GLN A 399 -18.44 10.94 14.84
C GLN A 399 -19.10 12.26 14.48
N GLU A 400 -19.55 13.02 15.46
CA GLU A 400 -20.15 14.34 15.25
C GLU A 400 -19.14 15.33 14.65
N ILE A 401 -17.95 15.39 15.24
CA ILE A 401 -16.85 16.24 14.74
C ILE A 401 -16.46 15.84 13.30
N ILE A 402 -16.31 14.54 13.04
CA ILE A 402 -15.99 14.02 11.69
C ILE A 402 -17.06 14.46 10.69
N ASN A 403 -18.35 14.27 11.00
CA ASN A 403 -19.45 14.62 10.13
C ASN A 403 -19.50 16.13 9.82
N ALA A 404 -19.14 16.97 10.76
CA ALA A 404 -19.09 18.40 10.60
C ALA A 404 -17.89 18.89 9.74
N LEU A 405 -16.75 18.18 9.83
CA LEU A 405 -15.51 18.58 9.16
C LEU A 405 -15.35 18.02 7.74
N ILE A 406 -16.00 16.89 7.40
CA ILE A 406 -15.97 16.32 6.03
C ILE A 406 -16.42 17.35 4.98
N PRO A 407 -17.56 18.08 5.13
CA PRO A 407 -17.99 19.06 4.14
C PRO A 407 -17.03 20.26 4.00
N LEU A 408 -16.18 20.49 5.01
CA LEU A 408 -15.19 21.56 5.04
C LEU A 408 -13.84 21.14 4.42
N GLY A 409 -13.73 19.91 3.91
CA GLY A 409 -12.60 19.47 3.11
C GLY A 409 -11.49 18.76 3.88
N VAL A 410 -11.72 18.36 5.13
CA VAL A 410 -10.79 17.49 5.85
C VAL A 410 -10.81 16.10 5.23
N MET A 411 -9.64 15.54 4.94
CA MET A 411 -9.50 14.31 4.16
C MET A 411 -9.05 13.13 5.00
N ARG A 412 -8.47 13.39 6.19
CA ARG A 412 -7.97 12.35 7.08
C ARG A 412 -8.26 12.69 8.54
N PHE A 413 -8.78 11.69 9.25
CA PHE A 413 -9.00 11.76 10.69
C PHE A 413 -8.19 10.68 11.39
N CYS A 414 -7.58 11.02 12.53
CA CYS A 414 -6.81 10.08 13.33
C CYS A 414 -6.88 10.41 14.83
N SER A 415 -6.27 9.58 15.66
CA SER A 415 -6.00 9.93 17.05
C SER A 415 -4.70 10.74 17.14
N PRO A 416 -4.53 11.59 18.18
CA PRO A 416 -3.23 12.21 18.48
C PRO A 416 -2.10 11.18 18.51
N GLY A 417 -0.93 11.52 17.97
CA GLY A 417 0.23 10.64 17.81
C GLY A 417 0.27 9.85 16.50
N LEU A 418 -0.79 9.93 15.69
CA LEU A 418 -0.89 9.22 14.41
C LEU A 418 -0.91 10.14 13.19
N MET A 419 -0.72 11.45 13.35
CA MET A 419 -0.79 12.40 12.24
C MET A 419 0.34 12.18 11.23
N SER A 420 1.54 11.97 11.70
CA SER A 420 2.75 11.76 10.88
C SER A 420 3.20 10.30 10.82
N SER A 421 2.32 9.33 11.16
CA SER A 421 2.66 7.91 11.17
C SER A 421 2.70 7.33 9.76
N SER A 422 3.57 6.33 9.57
CA SER A 422 3.72 5.59 8.30
C SER A 422 2.49 4.76 7.89
N ALA A 423 1.54 4.52 8.81
CA ALA A 423 0.29 3.84 8.47
C ALA A 423 -0.50 4.55 7.37
N ALA A 424 -0.25 5.84 7.15
CA ALA A 424 -0.83 6.61 6.05
C ALA A 424 -0.31 6.22 4.65
N ALA A 425 0.74 5.40 4.55
CA ALA A 425 1.35 5.04 3.27
C ALA A 425 0.45 4.23 2.33
N SER A 426 -0.60 3.59 2.83
CA SER A 426 -1.55 2.79 2.05
C SER A 426 -2.84 3.53 1.68
N TYR A 427 -3.04 4.77 2.15
CA TYR A 427 -4.26 5.53 1.94
C TYR A 427 -4.16 6.50 0.75
N SER A 428 -5.30 7.14 0.43
CA SER A 428 -5.31 8.24 -0.52
C SER A 428 -4.42 9.40 -0.03
N HIS A 429 -3.70 10.04 -0.94
CA HIS A 429 -2.95 11.26 -0.65
C HIS A 429 -3.84 12.47 -0.97
N ASP A 430 -4.09 13.31 0.03
CA ASP A 430 -5.02 14.45 -0.08
C ASP A 430 -6.35 14.11 -0.77
N GLY A 431 -6.95 12.98 -0.38
CA GLY A 431 -8.23 12.51 -0.91
C GLY A 431 -8.19 11.92 -2.32
N LYS A 432 -7.00 11.72 -2.90
CA LYS A 432 -6.82 11.12 -4.23
C LYS A 432 -6.05 9.82 -4.17
N PHE A 433 -6.48 8.85 -4.94
CA PHE A 433 -5.72 7.63 -5.18
C PHE A 433 -4.76 7.88 -6.35
N ILE A 434 -3.47 8.07 -6.04
CA ILE A 434 -2.44 8.38 -7.05
C ILE A 434 -2.39 7.30 -8.15
N VAL A 435 -2.52 6.03 -7.78
CA VAL A 435 -2.49 4.89 -8.72
C VAL A 435 -3.49 5.08 -9.87
N GLU A 436 -4.68 5.64 -9.62
CA GLU A 436 -5.73 5.79 -10.63
C GLU A 436 -5.29 6.66 -11.81
N SER A 437 -4.56 7.75 -11.54
CA SER A 437 -4.03 8.63 -12.59
C SER A 437 -2.79 8.08 -13.30
N LEU A 438 -2.19 7.00 -12.80
CA LEU A 438 -0.96 6.41 -13.35
C LEU A 438 -1.21 5.20 -14.26
N ILE A 439 -2.48 4.85 -14.48
CA ILE A 439 -2.87 3.65 -15.23
C ILE A 439 -3.98 3.94 -16.24
N LYS A 440 -4.10 3.05 -17.22
CA LYS A 440 -5.22 2.99 -18.16
C LYS A 440 -5.89 1.63 -18.06
N TYR A 441 -7.22 1.59 -18.11
CA TYR A 441 -8.00 0.37 -18.14
C TYR A 441 -8.25 -0.06 -19.59
N ILE A 442 -8.00 -1.35 -19.88
CA ILE A 442 -8.34 -1.97 -21.15
C ILE A 442 -9.53 -2.89 -20.89
N ASN A 443 -10.64 -2.61 -21.52
CA ASN A 443 -11.86 -3.41 -21.47
C ASN A 443 -11.92 -4.34 -22.68
N PHE A 444 -12.45 -5.54 -22.51
CA PHE A 444 -12.67 -6.52 -23.54
C PHE A 444 -14.17 -6.74 -23.68
N GLU A 445 -14.75 -6.32 -24.79
CA GLU A 445 -16.19 -6.38 -25.06
C GLU A 445 -16.46 -7.38 -26.18
N ASP A 446 -17.50 -8.20 -26.02
CA ASP A 446 -17.99 -9.20 -27.01
C ASP A 446 -16.91 -10.15 -27.57
N LEU A 447 -15.80 -10.33 -26.84
CA LEU A 447 -14.75 -11.26 -27.22
C LEU A 447 -14.99 -12.64 -26.60
N ASN A 448 -14.72 -13.68 -27.41
CA ASN A 448 -14.69 -15.04 -26.89
C ASN A 448 -13.50 -15.19 -25.93
N ASP A 449 -13.74 -15.10 -24.63
CA ASP A 449 -12.74 -15.08 -23.57
C ASP A 449 -11.93 -16.37 -23.42
N LYS A 450 -12.31 -17.46 -24.13
CA LYS A 450 -11.60 -18.75 -24.09
C LYS A 450 -10.14 -18.66 -24.53
N HIS A 451 -9.78 -17.61 -25.26
CA HIS A 451 -8.45 -17.41 -25.83
C HIS A 451 -7.74 -16.14 -25.32
N ILE A 452 -8.17 -15.59 -24.18
CA ILE A 452 -7.57 -14.41 -23.56
C ILE A 452 -7.14 -14.76 -22.14
N GLY A 453 -6.00 -14.22 -21.72
CA GLY A 453 -5.43 -14.41 -20.37
C GLY A 453 -4.06 -15.05 -20.42
N LEU A 454 -3.51 -15.38 -19.25
CA LEU A 454 -2.13 -15.87 -19.10
C LEU A 454 -1.83 -17.09 -19.99
N ASP A 455 -2.75 -18.00 -20.12
CA ASP A 455 -2.56 -19.26 -20.88
C ASP A 455 -2.32 -19.03 -22.38
N PHE A 456 -2.78 -17.88 -22.91
CA PHE A 456 -2.75 -17.54 -24.33
C PHE A 456 -1.70 -16.45 -24.66
N MET A 457 -0.92 -16.00 -23.69
CA MET A 457 0.19 -15.09 -23.93
C MET A 457 1.31 -15.78 -24.69
N ALA A 458 2.19 -14.98 -25.29
CA ALA A 458 3.41 -15.49 -25.90
C ALA A 458 4.23 -16.30 -24.87
N LYS A 459 4.80 -17.43 -25.33
CA LYS A 459 5.49 -18.37 -24.45
C LYS A 459 6.52 -17.69 -23.54
N GLN A 460 7.34 -16.82 -24.10
CA GLN A 460 8.39 -16.12 -23.33
C GLN A 460 7.83 -15.21 -22.25
N GLU A 461 6.79 -14.43 -22.55
CA GLU A 461 6.12 -13.55 -21.56
C GLU A 461 5.46 -14.37 -20.45
N LYS A 462 4.75 -15.45 -20.81
CA LYS A 462 4.15 -16.36 -19.83
C LYS A 462 5.19 -17.00 -18.93
N GLU A 463 6.29 -17.49 -19.48
CA GLU A 463 7.38 -18.10 -18.73
C GLU A 463 8.05 -17.09 -17.78
N ALA A 464 8.26 -15.85 -18.21
CA ALA A 464 8.79 -14.80 -17.35
C ALA A 464 7.89 -14.53 -16.14
N ILE A 465 6.56 -14.44 -16.34
CA ILE A 465 5.60 -14.24 -15.25
C ILE A 465 5.58 -15.44 -14.30
N ILE A 466 5.56 -16.67 -14.83
CA ILE A 466 5.54 -17.88 -13.99
C ILE A 466 6.83 -18.00 -13.19
N LEU A 467 7.99 -17.79 -13.80
CA LEU A 467 9.29 -17.85 -13.13
C LEU A 467 9.41 -16.79 -12.03
N SER A 468 8.92 -15.58 -12.28
CA SER A 468 8.88 -14.50 -11.28
C SER A 468 8.04 -14.90 -10.06
N ARG A 469 6.90 -15.56 -10.26
CA ARG A 469 6.06 -16.09 -9.17
C ARG A 469 6.74 -17.22 -8.39
N ILE A 470 7.39 -18.13 -9.11
CA ILE A 470 8.19 -19.20 -8.50
C ILE A 470 9.27 -18.57 -7.58
N ASN A 471 10.01 -17.60 -8.11
CA ASN A 471 11.02 -16.88 -7.33
C ASN A 471 10.44 -16.21 -6.09
N THR A 472 9.25 -15.61 -6.19
CA THR A 472 8.56 -15.02 -5.04
C THR A 472 8.24 -16.06 -3.95
N VAL A 473 7.75 -17.23 -4.36
CA VAL A 473 7.45 -18.33 -3.41
C VAL A 473 8.73 -18.87 -2.77
N LEU A 474 9.75 -19.13 -3.58
CA LEU A 474 11.04 -19.64 -3.10
C LEU A 474 11.73 -18.66 -2.16
N HIS A 475 11.70 -17.35 -2.50
CA HIS A 475 12.28 -16.32 -1.64
C HIS A 475 11.65 -16.31 -0.24
N LYS A 476 10.32 -16.43 -0.15
CA LYS A 476 9.63 -16.57 1.12
C LYS A 476 9.97 -17.89 1.82
N ALA A 477 9.97 -18.99 1.08
CA ALA A 477 10.23 -20.31 1.61
C ALA A 477 11.60 -20.41 2.28
N VAL A 478 12.68 -19.94 1.64
CA VAL A 478 14.04 -20.00 2.19
C VAL A 478 14.28 -19.11 3.42
N GLN A 479 13.31 -18.26 3.80
CA GLN A 479 13.35 -17.56 5.09
C GLN A 479 12.97 -18.49 6.27
N THR A 480 12.29 -19.60 5.99
CA THR A 480 11.86 -20.55 7.02
C THR A 480 12.94 -21.57 7.32
N PRO A 481 13.03 -22.08 8.56
CA PRO A 481 14.08 -23.03 8.94
C PRO A 481 14.11 -24.28 8.07
N PHE A 482 12.95 -24.86 7.77
CA PHE A 482 12.85 -26.08 6.97
C PHE A 482 13.37 -25.88 5.54
N TYR A 483 12.86 -24.91 4.81
CA TYR A 483 13.24 -24.69 3.42
C TYR A 483 14.63 -24.10 3.26
N LYS A 484 15.10 -23.31 4.24
CA LYS A 484 16.49 -22.85 4.29
C LYS A 484 17.48 -24.02 4.32
N ASN A 485 17.16 -25.07 5.08
CA ASN A 485 17.98 -26.28 5.15
C ASN A 485 17.86 -27.14 3.89
N LYS A 486 16.63 -27.27 3.33
CA LYS A 486 16.38 -28.10 2.15
C LYS A 486 16.99 -27.51 0.86
N TYR A 487 16.94 -26.20 0.70
CA TYR A 487 17.33 -25.52 -0.55
C TYR A 487 18.65 -24.74 -0.43
N GLN A 488 19.69 -25.39 0.10
CA GLN A 488 21.02 -24.77 0.33
C GLN A 488 21.85 -24.54 -0.95
N GLY A 489 21.41 -24.88 -2.11
CA GLY A 489 22.20 -24.86 -3.34
C GLY A 489 21.83 -23.84 -4.43
N PRO A 490 20.56 -23.57 -4.73
CA PRO A 490 20.22 -22.76 -5.87
C PRO A 490 20.49 -21.28 -5.63
N THR A 491 21.15 -20.63 -6.62
CA THR A 491 21.34 -19.18 -6.63
C THR A 491 19.99 -18.50 -6.88
N MET A 492 19.55 -17.70 -5.91
CA MET A 492 18.30 -16.94 -6.03
C MET A 492 18.57 -15.50 -6.52
N PRO A 493 17.70 -14.92 -7.33
CA PRO A 493 16.53 -15.52 -7.97
C PRO A 493 16.92 -16.45 -9.14
N LEU A 494 16.13 -17.49 -9.39
CA LEU A 494 16.29 -18.39 -10.51
C LEU A 494 16.18 -17.62 -11.84
N GLN A 495 17.08 -17.90 -12.76
CA GLN A 495 17.16 -17.19 -14.05
C GLN A 495 16.33 -17.85 -15.16
N ASN A 496 16.03 -19.14 -15.06
CA ASN A 496 15.31 -19.92 -16.06
C ASN A 496 14.63 -21.14 -15.42
N PHE A 497 13.85 -21.87 -16.21
CA PHE A 497 13.15 -23.09 -15.78
C PHE A 497 14.10 -24.27 -15.53
N GLU A 498 15.21 -24.33 -16.27
CA GLU A 498 16.22 -25.38 -16.06
C GLU A 498 16.77 -25.31 -14.63
N ALA A 499 16.98 -24.10 -14.09
CA ALA A 499 17.39 -23.92 -12.70
C ALA A 499 16.28 -24.32 -11.71
N PHE A 500 15.00 -24.13 -12.07
CA PHE A 500 13.87 -24.60 -11.26
C PHE A 500 13.77 -26.11 -11.23
N GLU A 501 14.01 -26.80 -12.35
CA GLU A 501 13.99 -28.26 -12.43
C GLU A 501 15.07 -28.95 -11.59
N GLN A 502 16.12 -28.20 -11.19
CA GLN A 502 17.14 -28.72 -10.28
C GLN A 502 16.76 -28.65 -8.80
N ILE A 503 15.61 -28.05 -8.46
CA ILE A 503 15.14 -27.96 -7.08
C ILE A 503 14.49 -29.29 -6.68
N ASP A 504 14.96 -29.87 -5.58
CA ASP A 504 14.40 -31.11 -5.05
C ASP A 504 12.92 -30.91 -4.62
N PRO A 505 11.99 -31.71 -5.15
CA PRO A 505 10.58 -31.62 -4.77
C PRO A 505 10.38 -32.05 -3.31
N LEU A 506 9.30 -31.60 -2.70
CA LEU A 506 8.86 -32.06 -1.40
C LEU A 506 8.39 -33.50 -1.46
N THR A 507 8.96 -34.37 -0.63
CA THR A 507 8.47 -35.72 -0.46
C THR A 507 7.23 -35.76 0.45
N LYS A 508 6.46 -36.87 0.36
CA LYS A 508 5.29 -37.09 1.22
C LYS A 508 5.64 -37.07 2.70
N ASN A 509 6.76 -37.63 3.07
CA ASN A 509 7.22 -37.68 4.46
C ASN A 509 7.61 -36.31 4.99
N GLU A 510 8.31 -35.51 4.17
CA GLU A 510 8.61 -34.13 4.51
C GLU A 510 7.33 -33.30 4.68
N MET A 511 6.33 -33.44 3.78
CA MET A 511 5.04 -32.76 3.94
C MET A 511 4.30 -33.13 5.24
N VAL A 512 4.43 -34.34 5.71
CA VAL A 512 3.87 -34.74 7.01
C VAL A 512 4.64 -34.09 8.17
N SER A 513 5.99 -34.07 8.09
CA SER A 513 6.82 -33.50 9.15
C SER A 513 6.65 -32.00 9.35
N ILE A 514 6.33 -31.27 8.29
CA ILE A 514 6.05 -29.82 8.32
C ILE A 514 4.56 -29.48 8.40
N SER A 515 3.71 -30.48 8.66
CA SER A 515 2.28 -30.26 8.80
C SER A 515 1.97 -29.25 9.92
N ALA A 516 1.05 -28.32 9.70
CA ALA A 516 0.78 -27.16 10.53
C ALA A 516 0.50 -27.47 12.02
N HIS A 517 0.00 -28.68 12.34
CA HIS A 517 -0.24 -29.11 13.71
C HIS A 517 0.99 -29.75 14.38
N HIS A 518 2.08 -29.97 13.63
CA HIS A 518 3.30 -30.58 14.15
C HIS A 518 4.47 -29.59 14.22
N SER A 519 4.49 -28.58 13.36
CA SER A 519 5.65 -27.71 13.20
C SER A 519 5.28 -26.36 12.58
N ASP A 520 5.94 -25.32 13.04
CA ASP A 520 5.93 -23.96 12.48
C ASP A 520 7.11 -23.70 11.53
N GLN A 521 8.01 -24.68 11.37
CA GLN A 521 9.30 -24.50 10.68
C GLN A 521 9.19 -24.22 9.17
N ALA A 522 8.03 -24.41 8.57
CA ALA A 522 7.77 -24.14 7.15
C ALA A 522 6.79 -22.97 6.92
N PHE A 523 6.40 -22.23 7.97
CA PHE A 523 5.47 -21.11 7.82
C PHE A 523 6.18 -19.91 7.17
N THR A 524 5.61 -19.45 6.06
CA THR A 524 6.10 -18.30 5.30
C THR A 524 5.35 -17.00 5.65
N GLY A 525 4.37 -17.05 6.51
CA GLY A 525 3.54 -15.95 7.00
C GLY A 525 3.20 -16.11 8.47
N GLU A 526 2.33 -15.25 8.98
CA GLU A 526 1.80 -15.36 10.34
C GLU A 526 0.78 -16.51 10.42
N ASP A 527 0.67 -17.17 11.56
CA ASP A 527 -0.30 -18.22 11.86
C ASP A 527 -1.71 -17.65 12.19
N ARG A 528 -1.97 -16.43 11.77
CA ARG A 528 -3.21 -15.68 11.93
C ARG A 528 -3.78 -15.29 10.57
N ASP A 529 -5.06 -14.94 10.56
CA ASP A 529 -5.77 -14.57 9.33
C ASP A 529 -5.68 -15.67 8.25
N CYS A 530 -5.89 -16.92 8.67
CA CYS A 530 -5.78 -18.08 7.79
C CYS A 530 -6.81 -19.16 8.09
N TYR A 531 -7.07 -20.00 7.10
CA TYR A 531 -7.78 -21.27 7.25
C TYR A 531 -6.79 -22.40 7.52
N ILE A 532 -7.18 -23.36 8.35
CA ILE A 532 -6.50 -24.64 8.48
C ILE A 532 -7.31 -25.68 7.70
N PHE A 533 -6.70 -26.28 6.69
CA PHE A 533 -7.30 -27.37 5.93
C PHE A 533 -6.52 -28.66 6.09
N SER A 534 -7.22 -29.79 5.96
CA SER A 534 -6.59 -31.11 5.96
C SER A 534 -6.78 -31.82 4.62
N ALA A 535 -5.72 -32.45 4.14
CA ALA A 535 -5.81 -33.41 3.05
C ALA A 535 -5.90 -34.81 3.62
N GLY A 536 -6.92 -35.59 3.22
CA GLY A 536 -7.04 -37.01 3.52
C GLY A 536 -5.91 -37.78 2.84
N GLY A 537 -5.26 -38.70 3.56
CA GLY A 537 -4.27 -39.61 3.00
C GLY A 537 -4.74 -41.06 3.08
N THR A 538 -4.59 -41.83 2.02
CA THR A 538 -4.81 -43.28 2.00
C THR A 538 -3.95 -44.06 3.02
N THR A 539 -2.96 -43.38 3.61
CA THR A 539 -2.01 -43.93 4.59
C THR A 539 -2.35 -43.56 6.05
N GLY A 540 -3.51 -42.97 6.33
CA GLY A 540 -4.00 -42.67 7.68
C GLY A 540 -3.40 -41.42 8.34
N LEU A 541 -2.28 -40.88 7.84
CA LEU A 541 -1.68 -39.65 8.36
C LEU A 541 -2.29 -38.42 7.63
N LYS A 542 -3.08 -37.62 8.35
CA LYS A 542 -3.63 -36.36 7.85
C LYS A 542 -2.53 -35.32 7.75
N LYS A 543 -2.55 -34.54 6.67
CA LYS A 543 -1.70 -33.38 6.48
C LYS A 543 -2.54 -32.13 6.68
N TYR A 544 -2.05 -31.20 7.48
CA TYR A 544 -2.72 -29.92 7.71
C TYR A 544 -1.90 -28.81 7.08
N VAL A 545 -2.60 -27.93 6.36
CA VAL A 545 -2.00 -26.80 5.63
C VAL A 545 -2.70 -25.53 6.04
N LEU A 546 -1.92 -24.47 6.24
CA LEU A 546 -2.44 -23.11 6.44
C LEU A 546 -2.63 -22.44 5.09
N TYR A 547 -3.80 -21.85 4.89
CA TYR A 547 -4.10 -20.98 3.75
C TYR A 547 -4.43 -19.60 4.27
N GLY A 548 -3.62 -18.60 3.98
CA GLY A 548 -3.95 -17.21 4.24
C GLY A 548 -5.27 -16.82 3.54
N ASN A 549 -6.04 -15.92 4.14
CA ASN A 549 -7.32 -15.49 3.56
C ASN A 549 -7.13 -14.92 2.15
N GLU A 550 -6.05 -14.18 1.89
CA GLU A 550 -5.70 -13.66 0.57
C GLU A 550 -5.43 -14.81 -0.43
N GLU A 551 -4.65 -15.81 -0.03
CA GLU A 551 -4.32 -16.96 -0.88
C GLU A 551 -5.57 -17.79 -1.19
N PHE A 552 -6.44 -18.01 -0.21
CA PHE A 552 -7.71 -18.71 -0.41
C PHE A 552 -8.66 -17.92 -1.33
N SER A 553 -8.67 -16.59 -1.22
CA SER A 553 -9.44 -15.73 -2.12
C SER A 553 -8.93 -15.77 -3.57
N LYS A 554 -7.62 -15.94 -3.79
CA LYS A 554 -7.06 -16.17 -5.14
C LYS A 554 -7.51 -17.50 -5.74
N SER A 555 -7.65 -18.54 -4.91
CA SER A 555 -8.19 -19.83 -5.34
C SER A 555 -9.61 -19.73 -5.88
N LYS A 556 -10.42 -18.82 -5.36
CA LYS A 556 -11.77 -18.50 -5.85
C LYS A 556 -11.78 -18.19 -7.35
N GLN A 557 -10.87 -17.34 -7.83
CA GLN A 557 -10.78 -16.94 -9.22
C GLN A 557 -10.41 -18.12 -10.12
N LEU A 558 -9.49 -18.98 -9.67
CA LEU A 558 -9.07 -20.17 -10.41
C LEU A 558 -10.23 -21.17 -10.55
N PHE A 559 -10.93 -21.47 -9.46
CA PHE A 559 -12.10 -22.36 -9.50
C PHE A 559 -13.22 -21.78 -10.35
N GLY A 560 -13.51 -20.48 -10.22
CA GLY A 560 -14.52 -19.79 -11.04
C GLY A 560 -14.23 -19.86 -12.53
N LYS A 561 -12.96 -19.68 -12.94
CA LYS A 561 -12.52 -19.89 -14.33
C LYS A 561 -12.78 -21.33 -14.78
N GLY A 562 -12.45 -22.31 -13.96
CA GLY A 562 -12.70 -23.72 -14.24
C GLY A 562 -14.20 -24.03 -14.37
N PHE A 563 -15.02 -23.49 -13.49
CA PHE A 563 -16.48 -23.74 -13.53
C PHE A 563 -17.15 -23.08 -14.74
N ARG A 564 -16.73 -21.86 -15.13
CA ARG A 564 -17.18 -21.26 -16.40
C ARG A 564 -16.77 -22.10 -17.61
N ALA A 565 -15.57 -22.66 -17.61
CA ALA A 565 -15.13 -23.56 -18.68
C ALA A 565 -15.94 -24.86 -18.75
N LEU A 566 -16.53 -25.29 -17.63
CA LEU A 566 -17.49 -26.41 -17.57
C LEU A 566 -18.92 -26.01 -17.98
N GLY A 567 -19.14 -24.73 -18.33
CA GLY A 567 -20.44 -24.23 -18.78
C GLY A 567 -21.35 -23.74 -17.66
N ILE A 568 -20.82 -23.48 -16.46
CA ILE A 568 -21.59 -22.90 -15.35
C ILE A 568 -21.61 -21.38 -15.49
N ASP A 569 -22.80 -20.81 -15.54
CA ASP A 569 -23.05 -19.36 -15.65
C ASP A 569 -24.23 -18.92 -14.76
N ASN A 570 -24.64 -17.67 -14.89
CA ASN A 570 -25.71 -17.04 -14.10
C ASN A 570 -27.12 -17.64 -14.34
N LYS A 571 -27.30 -18.56 -15.29
CA LYS A 571 -28.57 -19.26 -15.55
C LYS A 571 -28.67 -20.52 -14.73
N ASN A 572 -27.58 -21.04 -14.20
CA ASN A 572 -27.55 -22.33 -13.51
C ASN A 572 -28.00 -22.20 -12.03
N ILE A 573 -28.59 -23.31 -11.58
CA ILE A 573 -28.86 -23.55 -10.15
C ILE A 573 -28.01 -24.74 -9.73
N VAL A 574 -26.98 -24.47 -8.92
CA VAL A 574 -25.94 -25.45 -8.59
C VAL A 574 -26.04 -25.89 -7.15
N ALA A 575 -26.19 -27.21 -6.92
CA ALA A 575 -26.17 -27.77 -5.56
C ALA A 575 -24.77 -28.32 -5.24
N ASN A 576 -24.18 -27.80 -4.14
CA ASN A 576 -22.91 -28.30 -3.64
C ASN A 576 -23.15 -29.34 -2.54
N LEU A 577 -22.86 -30.59 -2.86
CA LEU A 577 -22.99 -31.76 -1.98
C LEU A 577 -21.63 -32.28 -1.47
N PHE A 578 -20.54 -31.52 -1.60
CA PHE A 578 -19.30 -31.91 -0.96
C PHE A 578 -19.44 -31.90 0.57
N PRO A 579 -18.74 -32.79 1.31
CA PRO A 579 -18.79 -32.81 2.76
C PRO A 579 -18.23 -31.51 3.34
N CYS A 580 -18.92 -30.98 4.37
CA CYS A 580 -18.54 -29.78 5.11
C CYS A 580 -18.00 -30.15 6.50
N GLY A 581 -17.03 -29.40 7.01
CA GLY A 581 -16.43 -29.60 8.32
C GLY A 581 -15.20 -30.49 8.31
N ALA A 582 -14.72 -30.93 9.48
CA ALA A 582 -13.54 -31.77 9.68
C ALA A 582 -12.28 -31.30 8.91
N PHE A 583 -12.11 -29.99 8.74
CA PHE A 583 -11.03 -29.34 8.00
C PHE A 583 -11.03 -29.62 6.46
N TYR A 584 -12.10 -30.15 5.91
CA TYR A 584 -12.20 -30.35 4.45
C TYR A 584 -12.32 -29.01 3.69
N THR A 585 -11.50 -28.85 2.67
CA THR A 585 -11.45 -27.62 1.84
C THR A 585 -12.57 -27.55 0.83
N ALA A 586 -12.99 -28.72 0.25
CA ALA A 586 -13.75 -28.79 -0.98
C ALA A 586 -15.07 -28.02 -0.94
N PHE A 587 -15.86 -28.14 0.13
CA PHE A 587 -17.14 -27.45 0.25
C PHE A 587 -16.99 -25.91 0.15
N LEU A 588 -16.04 -25.37 0.92
CA LEU A 588 -15.78 -23.92 0.92
C LEU A 588 -15.19 -23.44 -0.40
N ALA A 589 -14.21 -24.16 -0.93
CA ALA A 589 -13.54 -23.81 -2.19
C ALA A 589 -14.52 -23.81 -3.39
N ILE A 590 -15.42 -24.79 -3.44
CA ILE A 590 -16.43 -24.84 -4.50
C ILE A 590 -17.44 -23.72 -4.36
N ASN A 591 -17.99 -23.46 -3.16
CA ASN A 591 -18.89 -22.33 -2.97
C ASN A 591 -18.22 -21.00 -3.36
N LYS A 592 -16.98 -20.80 -2.94
CA LYS A 592 -16.20 -19.60 -3.31
C LYS A 592 -15.95 -19.48 -4.81
N GLY A 593 -15.68 -20.60 -5.49
CA GLY A 593 -15.52 -20.61 -6.95
C GLY A 593 -16.82 -20.36 -7.69
N LEU A 594 -17.95 -20.91 -7.21
CA LEU A 594 -19.27 -20.69 -7.79
C LEU A 594 -19.75 -19.24 -7.67
N GLU A 595 -19.35 -18.49 -6.61
CA GLU A 595 -19.62 -17.06 -6.51
C GLU A 595 -19.12 -16.27 -7.73
N GLU A 596 -18.04 -16.73 -8.39
CA GLU A 596 -17.47 -16.09 -9.60
C GLU A 596 -18.30 -16.35 -10.85
N THR A 597 -19.20 -17.34 -10.86
CA THR A 597 -20.03 -17.69 -12.02
C THR A 597 -21.39 -17.00 -11.99
N GLU A 598 -21.71 -16.29 -10.92
CA GLU A 598 -23.00 -15.62 -10.67
C GLU A 598 -24.20 -16.58 -10.67
N CYS A 599 -23.98 -17.89 -10.60
CA CYS A 599 -25.03 -18.90 -10.53
C CYS A 599 -25.78 -18.85 -9.17
N LYS A 600 -26.97 -19.44 -9.12
CA LYS A 600 -27.68 -19.67 -7.86
C LYS A 600 -27.06 -20.86 -7.14
N ILE A 601 -26.50 -20.65 -5.94
CA ILE A 601 -25.76 -21.65 -5.17
C ILE A 601 -26.66 -22.24 -4.09
N LEU A 602 -26.83 -23.55 -4.08
CA LEU A 602 -27.46 -24.31 -3.02
C LEU A 602 -26.36 -25.02 -2.20
N SER A 603 -26.06 -24.48 -1.03
CA SER A 603 -25.00 -24.99 -0.14
C SER A 603 -25.58 -26.12 0.74
N LEU A 604 -25.86 -27.29 0.15
CA LEU A 604 -26.59 -28.36 0.84
C LEU A 604 -25.72 -29.25 1.72
N THR A 605 -24.49 -29.49 1.38
CA THR A 605 -23.55 -30.48 1.95
C THR A 605 -24.00 -31.96 1.78
N GLY A 606 -23.04 -32.87 1.66
CA GLY A 606 -23.27 -34.31 1.62
C GLY A 606 -23.36 -34.99 3.00
N ASN A 607 -23.30 -34.23 4.10
CA ASN A 607 -23.26 -34.78 5.46
C ASN A 607 -24.66 -35.01 6.06
N ILE A 608 -25.73 -34.78 5.30
CA ILE A 608 -27.11 -34.98 5.71
C ILE A 608 -27.71 -36.26 5.09
N SER A 609 -28.90 -36.63 5.49
CA SER A 609 -29.52 -37.89 4.95
C SER A 609 -29.81 -37.79 3.46
N HIS A 610 -29.75 -38.92 2.74
CA HIS A 610 -30.13 -38.98 1.31
C HIS A 610 -31.54 -38.47 1.09
N LYS A 611 -32.46 -38.77 2.01
CA LYS A 611 -33.83 -38.29 1.97
C LYS A 611 -33.88 -36.74 1.97
N ASP A 612 -33.22 -36.12 2.91
CA ASP A 612 -33.25 -34.65 3.01
C ASP A 612 -32.58 -34.00 1.79
N ILE A 613 -31.48 -34.58 1.27
CA ILE A 613 -30.84 -34.09 0.03
C ILE A 613 -31.86 -34.12 -1.13
N LEU A 614 -32.58 -35.24 -1.31
CA LEU A 614 -33.54 -35.41 -2.42
C LEU A 614 -34.74 -34.48 -2.27
N GLU A 615 -35.27 -34.31 -1.07
CA GLU A 615 -36.35 -33.33 -0.76
C GLU A 615 -35.94 -31.90 -1.10
N TYR A 616 -34.70 -31.51 -0.79
CA TYR A 616 -34.17 -30.19 -1.17
C TYR A 616 -33.94 -30.07 -2.69
N ILE A 617 -33.48 -31.12 -3.34
CA ILE A 617 -33.34 -31.13 -4.81
C ILE A 617 -34.71 -31.00 -5.50
N GLU A 618 -35.73 -31.70 -5.05
CA GLU A 618 -37.11 -31.58 -5.58
C GLU A 618 -37.67 -30.14 -5.34
N MET A 619 -37.43 -29.58 -4.17
CA MET A 619 -37.89 -28.25 -3.83
C MET A 619 -37.18 -27.15 -4.63
N CYS A 620 -35.86 -27.22 -4.73
CA CYS A 620 -35.04 -26.16 -5.32
C CYS A 620 -34.73 -26.34 -6.79
N LYS A 621 -34.94 -27.55 -7.33
CA LYS A 621 -34.72 -27.93 -8.73
C LYS A 621 -33.37 -27.46 -9.30
N PRO A 622 -32.22 -27.87 -8.72
CA PRO A 622 -30.93 -27.56 -9.31
C PRO A 622 -30.82 -28.25 -10.68
N ASP A 623 -30.13 -27.60 -11.61
CA ASP A 623 -29.77 -28.18 -12.88
C ASP A 623 -28.41 -28.90 -12.86
N THR A 624 -27.60 -28.56 -11.86
CA THR A 624 -26.23 -29.05 -11.72
C THR A 624 -25.92 -29.43 -10.25
N ILE A 625 -25.24 -30.56 -10.05
CA ILE A 625 -24.80 -31.05 -8.74
C ILE A 625 -23.28 -31.20 -8.75
N PHE A 626 -22.64 -30.72 -7.66
CA PHE A 626 -21.24 -30.98 -7.32
C PHE A 626 -21.15 -31.93 -6.12
N GLY A 627 -20.35 -33.01 -6.22
CA GLY A 627 -20.16 -33.90 -5.06
C GLY A 627 -19.12 -35.02 -5.29
N LEU A 628 -19.10 -35.97 -4.35
CA LEU A 628 -18.26 -37.15 -4.43
C LEU A 628 -18.96 -38.33 -5.07
N PRO A 629 -18.30 -39.16 -5.90
CA PRO A 629 -18.86 -40.41 -6.40
C PRO A 629 -19.42 -41.32 -5.28
N SER A 630 -18.72 -41.43 -4.16
CA SER A 630 -19.16 -42.19 -2.99
C SER A 630 -20.49 -41.74 -2.36
N LEU A 631 -20.90 -40.50 -2.59
CA LEU A 631 -22.21 -39.97 -2.21
C LEU A 631 -23.22 -40.10 -3.32
N MET A 632 -22.85 -39.79 -4.58
CA MET A 632 -23.78 -39.71 -5.71
C MET A 632 -24.37 -41.04 -6.08
N ILE A 633 -23.56 -42.11 -6.03
CA ILE A 633 -24.05 -43.45 -6.37
C ILE A 633 -25.13 -43.93 -5.40
N PRO A 634 -24.89 -43.92 -4.03
CA PRO A 634 -25.96 -44.28 -3.10
C PRO A 634 -27.15 -43.34 -3.12
N LEU A 635 -26.96 -42.06 -3.44
CA LEU A 635 -28.04 -41.09 -3.58
C LEU A 635 -28.95 -41.44 -4.76
N ALA A 636 -28.38 -41.79 -5.90
CA ALA A 636 -29.14 -42.24 -7.08
C ALA A 636 -29.90 -43.55 -6.79
N GLN A 637 -29.26 -44.51 -6.12
CA GLN A 637 -29.91 -45.75 -5.69
C GLN A 637 -31.11 -45.49 -4.76
N TYR A 638 -30.91 -44.58 -3.81
CA TYR A 638 -32.00 -44.22 -2.88
C TYR A 638 -33.14 -43.48 -3.60
N ALA A 639 -32.81 -42.62 -4.57
CA ALA A 639 -33.82 -41.93 -5.38
C ALA A 639 -34.67 -42.94 -6.19
N GLU A 640 -34.05 -43.91 -6.85
CA GLU A 640 -34.74 -44.98 -7.62
C GLU A 640 -35.65 -45.82 -6.71
N GLN A 641 -35.13 -46.28 -5.56
CA GLN A 641 -35.87 -47.11 -4.60
C GLN A 641 -37.09 -46.41 -3.99
N ASN A 642 -37.06 -45.10 -3.87
CA ASN A 642 -38.12 -44.31 -3.24
C ASN A 642 -38.97 -43.50 -4.26
N GLY A 643 -38.73 -43.65 -5.55
CA GLY A 643 -39.58 -43.10 -6.62
C GLY A 643 -39.37 -41.59 -6.88
N TYR A 644 -38.25 -41.02 -6.46
CA TYR A 644 -37.92 -39.62 -6.75
C TYR A 644 -37.63 -39.42 -8.24
N GLN A 645 -38.20 -38.38 -8.85
CA GLN A 645 -37.99 -38.02 -10.24
C GLN A 645 -37.09 -36.78 -10.33
N ILE A 646 -35.79 -36.97 -10.47
CA ILE A 646 -34.81 -35.88 -10.51
C ILE A 646 -34.32 -35.70 -11.94
N GLN A 647 -34.31 -34.47 -12.42
CA GLN A 647 -33.76 -34.11 -13.72
C GLN A 647 -32.59 -33.15 -13.52
N LEU A 648 -31.39 -33.55 -13.95
CA LEU A 648 -30.16 -32.75 -13.88
C LEU A 648 -29.58 -32.60 -15.29
N ASN A 649 -29.00 -31.46 -15.58
CA ASN A 649 -28.25 -31.26 -16.82
C ASN A 649 -26.78 -31.70 -16.66
N ASN A 650 -26.21 -31.48 -15.44
CA ASN A 650 -24.81 -31.77 -15.18
C ASN A 650 -24.60 -32.40 -13.80
N ILE A 651 -23.69 -33.36 -13.74
CA ILE A 651 -23.12 -33.91 -12.51
C ILE A 651 -21.61 -33.72 -12.57
N ILE A 652 -21.07 -32.91 -11.62
CA ILE A 652 -19.64 -32.62 -11.56
C ILE A 652 -19.07 -33.28 -10.31
N TYR A 653 -18.08 -34.10 -10.47
CA TYR A 653 -17.44 -34.83 -9.37
C TYR A 653 -15.93 -34.62 -9.33
N ALA A 654 -15.34 -34.75 -8.14
CA ALA A 654 -13.92 -34.67 -7.92
C ALA A 654 -13.48 -35.57 -6.74
N ALA A 655 -12.18 -35.64 -6.54
CA ALA A 655 -11.50 -36.32 -5.43
C ALA A 655 -11.56 -37.86 -5.41
N GLU A 656 -12.50 -38.49 -6.13
CA GLU A 656 -12.64 -39.93 -6.23
C GLU A 656 -12.78 -40.35 -7.67
N HIS A 657 -12.40 -41.59 -7.99
CA HIS A 657 -12.61 -42.17 -9.32
C HIS A 657 -14.05 -42.65 -9.48
N MET A 658 -14.68 -42.32 -10.59
CA MET A 658 -15.98 -42.85 -10.97
C MET A 658 -15.81 -43.78 -12.19
N THR A 659 -16.21 -45.05 -12.06
CA THR A 659 -16.15 -46.02 -13.14
C THR A 659 -17.15 -45.67 -14.25
N ASN A 660 -16.92 -46.19 -15.47
CA ASN A 660 -17.86 -45.97 -16.57
C ASN A 660 -19.24 -46.56 -16.27
N ASP A 661 -19.30 -47.69 -15.60
CA ASP A 661 -20.59 -48.29 -15.21
C ASP A 661 -21.36 -47.42 -14.23
N ALA A 662 -20.67 -46.81 -13.24
CA ALA A 662 -21.27 -45.86 -12.33
C ALA A 662 -21.75 -44.57 -13.04
N LYS A 663 -21.00 -44.07 -14.03
CA LYS A 663 -21.42 -42.93 -14.85
C LYS A 663 -22.67 -43.22 -15.66
N ASN A 664 -22.77 -44.44 -16.19
CA ASN A 664 -23.93 -44.86 -16.98
C ASN A 664 -25.15 -45.12 -16.12
N TYR A 665 -24.95 -45.44 -14.85
CA TYR A 665 -26.03 -45.70 -13.89
C TYR A 665 -26.66 -44.40 -13.35
N ILE A 666 -25.87 -43.40 -13.05
CA ILE A 666 -26.32 -42.11 -12.54
C ILE A 666 -26.90 -41.24 -13.67
#